data_4f48742f580d57f9aed86f45021d9c49
#
_entry.id   4f48742f580d57f9aed86f45021d9c49
#
_cell.length_a   1.000
_cell.length_b   1.000
_cell.length_c   1.000
_cell.angle_alpha   90.00
_cell.angle_beta   90.00
_cell.angle_gamma   90.00
#
_symmetry.space_group_name_H-M   'P 1'
#
loop_
_entity.id
_entity.type
_entity.pdbx_description
1 polymer ?
#
loop_
_entity_poly.entity_id
_entity_poly.type
_entity_poly.pdbx_seq_one_letter_code
_entity_poly.pdbx_strand_id
1 'polypeptide(L)'
;MKRLFSALLCSLFMTSLHAATQVSATAYIDARNRHQHITGFGGFVCSPQFTYGHMSTEEIKKVWGSSSTIGCNIMRLYIPIGKNSWQQSLETAKLAKQMGLLVFASPWGQPSEWKTNGTINAKNEDGQLGRLKVENWADYAQYLEDYVQYMRNNGVELDAISIQNEPDWQATYAGCLWSAEEIAQFVKTYGPKISCKVMAPETLSVNDNYVNALNESDVLNCFDIYGGHQYGGIQSGYKELAAKGKEIWMTEYLINWNEGQSTSRNFDYSKDFFNFFRAINVCMLGDFNAWIHYASKRFYGMLGDGQYGSTDGTVTKRGYIMAHFARFVTGMTRIDASFGSSGLEGSAYISDNGDTTVVVMANSTGNNIELTVDLPFYTLQGYRYVTNQLKNISRSKIEPESETCRPTVIINSNSVTTLVFYRSRDRQVSDMTGSMNRYGLLNNMKATRAGFGTEFKLSGKTRTFDHSNPLLSSFTNAGKGYVQFDSRYDKLVMQINSVSSTMNYTSSQTTLIYVNGQGAVSTHDYGEMDLNQRENITLVFDLSEKTLTDGCTGLISMTNNNYSSVLTITFGDVYLSGATQPYSATLKGDFVADDGHVLEYTSDANCTSLDMTKVTNLPKEFPWENGNRIIYVPVGSGLDIENTVDNKVCANLSLSATGGQFRPAKAFTAQQACFSVNVEGYRLLTIPFNAVAPANAKAYSIDPDLNLSPIDSIPAHTPFLLEAQGEVVLTGSGNVSYYSSPMTNVIRGVYCSIELRKGDYILGYQNGQWGFIRQTSPSVLGPFGVYLQLASQDEFVPLQGNVLPVSSILLDRQERKVVYDIDGRVNDGTSTHQGIRIIDGKKVLVTPTR
;
A
#
# COMPACT_ATOMS: atom_id res chain seq x y z
N MET A 1 57.93 23.49 -35.56
CA MET A 1 57.23 22.25 -35.92
C MET A 1 56.80 21.38 -34.75
N LYS A 2 57.37 21.40 -33.57
CA LYS A 2 56.98 20.61 -32.41
C LYS A 2 55.78 21.18 -31.62
N ARG A 3 55.35 22.42 -31.81
CA ARG A 3 54.15 23.01 -31.13
C ARG A 3 52.87 22.95 -31.94
N LEU A 4 52.92 22.64 -33.23
CA LEU A 4 51.71 22.41 -34.04
C LEU A 4 51.18 20.96 -33.97
N PHE A 5 52.06 20.01 -33.65
CA PHE A 5 51.63 18.60 -33.50
C PHE A 5 50.89 18.32 -32.20
N SER A 6 51.15 19.07 -31.11
CA SER A 6 50.44 18.93 -29.86
C SER A 6 49.00 19.54 -29.85
N ALA A 7 48.77 20.52 -30.70
CA ALA A 7 47.43 21.13 -30.84
C ALA A 7 46.52 20.31 -31.74
N LEU A 8 47.08 19.52 -32.67
CA LEU A 8 46.29 18.65 -33.54
C LEU A 8 45.91 17.29 -32.84
N LEU A 9 46.71 16.83 -31.85
CA LEU A 9 46.37 15.64 -31.07
C LEU A 9 45.35 15.92 -29.97
N CYS A 10 45.25 17.15 -29.44
CA CYS A 10 44.20 17.56 -28.51
C CYS A 10 42.85 17.83 -29.17
N SER A 11 42.81 18.13 -30.48
CA SER A 11 41.54 18.35 -31.20
C SER A 11 40.89 17.06 -31.73
N LEU A 12 41.61 15.92 -31.71
CA LEU A 12 41.08 14.61 -32.12
C LEU A 12 40.55 13.76 -30.95
N PHE A 13 40.67 14.24 -29.70
CA PHE A 13 40.05 13.59 -28.52
C PHE A 13 38.81 14.32 -28.01
N MET A 14 38.30 15.31 -28.71
CA MET A 14 37.04 15.98 -28.40
C MET A 14 35.95 15.60 -29.43
N THR A 15 35.81 14.34 -29.70
CA THR A 15 34.62 13.90 -30.46
C THR A 15 34.06 12.63 -29.90
N SER A 16 32.86 12.81 -29.51
CA SER A 16 31.83 11.85 -29.15
C SER A 16 31.59 11.67 -27.65
N LEU A 17 31.39 12.77 -26.90
CA LEU A 17 30.27 12.70 -26.00
C LEU A 17 29.01 12.62 -26.91
N HIS A 18 28.63 11.43 -27.30
CA HIS A 18 27.26 11.21 -27.74
C HIS A 18 26.41 11.60 -26.57
N ALA A 19 25.73 12.72 -26.63
CA ALA A 19 24.59 12.98 -25.78
C ALA A 19 23.69 11.77 -25.99
N ALA A 20 23.53 10.94 -24.94
CA ALA A 20 22.64 9.80 -24.96
C ALA A 20 21.29 10.34 -25.42
N THR A 21 20.76 9.80 -26.48
CA THR A 21 19.50 10.26 -27.05
C THR A 21 18.46 10.10 -25.95
N GLN A 22 17.92 11.20 -25.44
CA GLN A 22 16.89 11.17 -24.41
C GLN A 22 15.60 10.76 -25.10
N VAL A 23 15.06 9.60 -24.71
CA VAL A 23 13.80 9.07 -25.22
C VAL A 23 12.72 9.45 -24.21
N SER A 24 11.65 10.09 -24.66
CA SER A 24 10.51 10.40 -23.80
C SER A 24 9.47 9.29 -23.90
N ALA A 25 8.91 8.91 -22.75
CA ALA A 25 7.88 7.88 -22.63
C ALA A 25 6.83 8.25 -21.57
N THR A 26 5.71 7.54 -21.57
CA THR A 26 4.70 7.67 -20.52
C THR A 26 4.38 6.31 -19.93
N ALA A 27 4.39 6.23 -18.61
CA ALA A 27 3.84 5.12 -17.84
C ALA A 27 2.42 5.47 -17.40
N TYR A 28 1.48 4.58 -17.66
CA TYR A 28 0.08 4.72 -17.27
C TYR A 28 -0.19 3.80 -16.09
N ILE A 29 -0.62 4.36 -14.96
CA ILE A 29 -0.89 3.64 -13.73
C ILE A 29 -2.40 3.64 -13.46
N ASP A 30 -3.00 2.45 -13.47
CA ASP A 30 -4.44 2.30 -13.31
C ASP A 30 -4.78 1.58 -11.98
N ALA A 31 -5.18 2.35 -10.98
CA ALA A 31 -5.52 1.83 -9.66
C ALA A 31 -6.94 1.24 -9.57
N ARG A 32 -7.73 1.27 -10.64
CA ARG A 32 -9.07 0.70 -10.68
C ARG A 32 -9.05 -0.82 -10.71
N ASN A 33 -8.09 -1.39 -11.42
CA ASN A 33 -7.90 -2.83 -11.49
C ASN A 33 -6.89 -3.25 -10.42
N ARG A 34 -7.41 -3.83 -9.36
CA ARG A 34 -6.62 -4.37 -8.25
C ARG A 34 -6.46 -5.87 -8.41
N HIS A 35 -5.26 -6.35 -8.20
CA HIS A 35 -4.89 -7.75 -8.30
C HIS A 35 -4.54 -8.30 -6.91
N GLN A 36 -3.54 -9.17 -6.85
CA GLN A 36 -3.13 -9.80 -5.60
C GLN A 36 -2.57 -8.79 -4.60
N HIS A 37 -2.78 -9.07 -3.33
CA HIS A 37 -2.03 -8.48 -2.23
C HIS A 37 -0.67 -9.16 -2.11
N ILE A 38 0.39 -8.38 -1.91
CA ILE A 38 1.76 -8.89 -1.82
C ILE A 38 2.06 -9.27 -0.38
N THR A 39 2.03 -10.56 -0.09
CA THR A 39 2.39 -11.12 1.22
C THR A 39 3.86 -10.91 1.52
N GLY A 40 4.74 -11.06 0.52
CA GLY A 40 6.12 -10.67 0.72
C GLY A 40 7.15 -11.37 -0.16
N PHE A 41 8.39 -11.15 0.26
CA PHE A 41 9.59 -11.64 -0.41
C PHE A 41 10.53 -12.29 0.61
N GLY A 42 11.28 -13.28 0.13
CA GLY A 42 12.12 -14.00 1.07
C GLY A 42 13.25 -14.78 0.45
N GLY A 43 13.80 -15.65 1.27
CA GLY A 43 14.85 -16.54 0.86
C GLY A 43 14.98 -17.77 1.75
N PHE A 44 15.59 -18.78 1.18
CA PHE A 44 15.96 -20.01 1.89
C PHE A 44 17.23 -19.80 2.71
N VAL A 45 17.21 -20.20 3.97
CA VAL A 45 18.35 -20.22 4.86
C VAL A 45 18.85 -21.66 5.02
N CYS A 46 20.11 -21.88 4.65
CA CYS A 46 20.73 -23.18 4.81
C CYS A 46 20.99 -23.48 6.29
N SER A 47 20.55 -24.64 6.73
CA SER A 47 20.87 -25.20 8.06
C SER A 47 22.22 -25.92 8.08
N PRO A 48 22.78 -26.27 9.25
CA PRO A 48 24.14 -26.84 9.36
C PRO A 48 24.42 -28.10 8.55
N GLN A 49 23.38 -28.84 8.14
CA GLN A 49 23.58 -30.01 7.28
C GLN A 49 23.97 -29.69 5.84
N PHE A 50 23.76 -28.45 5.38
CA PHE A 50 24.29 -28.00 4.10
C PHE A 50 25.76 -27.65 4.28
N THR A 51 26.58 -27.91 3.26
CA THR A 51 28.02 -27.58 3.28
C THR A 51 28.31 -26.12 2.92
N TYR A 52 27.24 -25.32 2.66
CA TYR A 52 27.32 -23.97 2.19
C TYR A 52 26.17 -23.12 2.73
N GLY A 53 26.24 -21.81 2.53
CA GLY A 53 25.12 -20.90 2.71
C GLY A 53 24.73 -20.62 4.15
N HIS A 54 25.57 -20.99 5.11
CA HIS A 54 25.37 -20.66 6.52
C HIS A 54 25.42 -19.14 6.71
N MET A 55 24.54 -18.63 7.55
CA MET A 55 24.43 -17.21 7.80
C MET A 55 24.58 -16.92 9.29
N SER A 56 25.42 -15.95 9.61
CA SER A 56 25.48 -15.34 10.94
C SER A 56 24.22 -14.49 11.20
N THR A 57 23.99 -14.16 12.47
CA THR A 57 22.91 -13.25 12.86
C THR A 57 22.97 -11.92 12.11
N GLU A 58 24.17 -11.37 11.95
CA GLU A 58 24.38 -10.10 11.24
C GLU A 58 24.07 -10.20 9.74
N GLU A 59 24.36 -11.32 9.13
CA GLU A 59 24.01 -11.58 7.72
C GLU A 59 22.51 -11.78 7.55
N ILE A 60 21.84 -12.45 8.48
CA ILE A 60 20.38 -12.58 8.50
C ILE A 60 19.74 -11.19 8.54
N LYS A 61 20.21 -10.32 9.41
CA LYS A 61 19.73 -8.93 9.53
C LYS A 61 20.00 -8.06 8.30
N LYS A 62 20.93 -8.42 7.41
CA LYS A 62 21.10 -7.73 6.12
C LYS A 62 20.01 -8.08 5.12
N VAL A 63 19.46 -9.28 5.20
CA VAL A 63 18.46 -9.79 4.25
C VAL A 63 17.04 -9.55 4.73
N TRP A 64 16.76 -9.86 5.99
CA TRP A 64 15.40 -9.84 6.54
C TRP A 64 15.15 -8.69 7.51
N GLY A 65 13.87 -8.35 7.60
CA GLY A 65 13.35 -7.32 8.47
C GLY A 65 13.27 -5.94 7.81
N SER A 66 12.37 -5.12 8.31
CA SER A 66 12.08 -3.78 7.75
C SER A 66 13.27 -2.83 7.77
N SER A 67 14.20 -3.02 8.70
CA SER A 67 15.44 -2.25 8.83
C SER A 67 16.62 -2.80 8.03
N SER A 68 16.47 -3.97 7.38
CA SER A 68 17.55 -4.61 6.63
C SER A 68 17.85 -3.90 5.31
N THR A 69 19.00 -4.17 4.75
CA THR A 69 19.38 -3.65 3.42
C THR A 69 18.44 -4.13 2.33
N ILE A 70 17.96 -5.39 2.40
CA ILE A 70 17.12 -5.99 1.37
C ILE A 70 15.63 -5.87 1.68
N GLY A 71 15.21 -6.06 2.93
CA GLY A 71 13.81 -5.87 3.34
C GLY A 71 12.92 -7.09 3.21
N CYS A 72 13.48 -8.29 3.06
CA CYS A 72 12.69 -9.52 3.03
C CYS A 72 11.92 -9.72 4.33
N ASN A 73 10.73 -10.30 4.23
CA ASN A 73 9.86 -10.59 5.38
C ASN A 73 9.46 -12.06 5.50
N ILE A 74 9.87 -12.92 4.57
CA ILE A 74 9.57 -14.35 4.58
C ILE A 74 10.88 -15.14 4.65
N MET A 75 10.95 -16.11 5.58
CA MET A 75 12.09 -17.01 5.71
C MET A 75 11.65 -18.44 5.46
N ARG A 76 12.30 -19.11 4.51
CA ARG A 76 12.11 -20.54 4.24
C ARG A 76 13.17 -21.35 4.95
N LEU A 77 12.72 -22.38 5.67
CA LEU A 77 13.57 -23.31 6.41
C LEU A 77 13.51 -24.71 5.78
N TYR A 78 14.58 -25.47 5.98
CA TYR A 78 14.60 -26.90 5.69
C TYR A 78 14.12 -27.69 6.91
N ILE A 79 13.28 -28.71 6.71
CA ILE A 79 12.93 -29.70 7.73
C ILE A 79 13.94 -30.85 7.68
N PRO A 80 14.84 -30.95 8.65
CA PRO A 80 15.81 -32.01 8.69
C PRO A 80 15.18 -33.40 8.82
N ILE A 81 15.74 -34.38 8.14
CA ILE A 81 15.33 -35.78 8.28
C ILE A 81 15.80 -36.31 9.64
N GLY A 82 14.85 -36.83 10.43
CA GLY A 82 15.08 -37.32 11.78
C GLY A 82 14.96 -36.22 12.86
N LYS A 83 14.12 -36.51 13.86
CA LYS A 83 13.74 -35.56 14.93
C LYS A 83 14.94 -35.00 15.71
N ASN A 84 16.03 -35.79 15.85
CA ASN A 84 17.24 -35.37 16.55
C ASN A 84 18.00 -34.24 15.85
N SER A 85 17.66 -33.95 14.59
CA SER A 85 18.28 -32.88 13.80
C SER A 85 17.45 -31.58 13.78
N TRP A 86 16.25 -31.57 14.32
CA TRP A 86 15.33 -30.43 14.22
C TRP A 86 15.85 -29.16 14.92
N GLN A 87 16.70 -29.32 15.96
CA GLN A 87 17.31 -28.17 16.63
C GLN A 87 18.23 -27.35 15.74
N GLN A 88 18.68 -27.90 14.60
CA GLN A 88 19.65 -27.22 13.72
C GLN A 88 19.17 -25.90 13.15
N SER A 89 17.86 -25.74 12.93
CA SER A 89 17.28 -24.49 12.42
C SER A 89 16.58 -23.66 13.48
N LEU A 90 16.55 -24.12 14.74
CA LEU A 90 15.71 -23.53 15.79
C LEU A 90 16.12 -22.10 16.13
N GLU A 91 17.40 -21.84 16.35
CA GLU A 91 17.87 -20.50 16.74
C GLU A 91 17.68 -19.49 15.61
N THR A 92 17.88 -19.90 14.37
CA THR A 92 17.58 -19.08 13.19
C THR A 92 16.09 -18.76 13.11
N ALA A 93 15.23 -19.75 13.35
CA ALA A 93 13.78 -19.56 13.35
C ALA A 93 13.30 -18.65 14.49
N LYS A 94 13.88 -18.78 15.69
CA LYS A 94 13.61 -17.85 16.82
C LYS A 94 13.97 -16.41 16.46
N LEU A 95 15.17 -16.22 15.90
CA LEU A 95 15.59 -14.90 15.45
C LEU A 95 14.62 -14.34 14.39
N ALA A 96 14.19 -15.15 13.43
CA ALA A 96 13.22 -14.74 12.42
C ALA A 96 11.89 -14.28 13.05
N LYS A 97 11.35 -15.05 14.01
CA LYS A 97 10.09 -14.67 14.69
C LYS A 97 10.28 -13.43 15.58
N GLN A 98 11.42 -13.27 16.24
CA GLN A 98 11.77 -12.04 16.99
C GLN A 98 11.80 -10.81 16.09
N MET A 99 12.25 -10.99 14.85
CA MET A 99 12.24 -9.93 13.82
C MET A 99 10.86 -9.71 13.18
N GLY A 100 9.84 -10.48 13.57
CA GLY A 100 8.48 -10.38 13.05
C GLY A 100 8.30 -10.95 11.64
N LEU A 101 9.15 -11.88 11.23
CA LEU A 101 9.09 -12.50 9.92
C LEU A 101 8.01 -13.59 9.84
N LEU A 102 7.51 -13.82 8.63
CA LEU A 102 6.80 -15.04 8.28
C LEU A 102 7.84 -16.16 8.09
N VAL A 103 7.58 -17.31 8.70
CA VAL A 103 8.50 -18.46 8.65
C VAL A 103 7.73 -19.68 8.18
N PHE A 104 8.18 -20.26 7.07
CA PHE A 104 7.67 -21.54 6.65
C PHE A 104 8.79 -22.56 6.47
N ALA A 105 8.44 -23.83 6.53
CA ALA A 105 9.42 -24.92 6.46
C ALA A 105 9.01 -25.97 5.44
N SER A 106 10.00 -26.50 4.71
CA SER A 106 9.80 -27.50 3.67
C SER A 106 10.67 -28.74 3.91
N PRO A 107 10.10 -29.96 3.80
CA PRO A 107 10.85 -31.20 3.80
C PRO A 107 11.34 -31.55 2.38
N TRP A 108 12.58 -31.97 2.25
CA TRP A 108 13.09 -32.52 0.98
C TRP A 108 12.84 -34.01 0.84
N GLY A 109 13.09 -34.78 1.89
CA GLY A 109 12.92 -36.20 1.90
C GLY A 109 12.41 -36.72 3.25
N GLN A 110 12.04 -37.98 3.26
CA GLN A 110 11.58 -38.74 4.42
C GLN A 110 12.63 -39.75 4.87
N PRO A 111 12.49 -40.34 6.07
CA PRO A 111 13.29 -41.46 6.51
C PRO A 111 13.34 -42.58 5.46
N SER A 112 14.52 -43.15 5.24
CA SER A 112 14.76 -44.15 4.17
C SER A 112 13.86 -45.38 4.28
N GLU A 113 13.54 -45.81 5.49
CA GLU A 113 12.67 -46.95 5.79
C GLU A 113 11.21 -46.73 5.34
N TRP A 114 10.77 -45.45 5.24
CA TRP A 114 9.43 -45.14 4.76
C TRP A 114 9.34 -45.04 3.25
N LYS A 115 10.47 -45.12 2.55
CA LYS A 115 10.52 -44.91 1.10
C LYS A 115 10.64 -46.20 0.35
N THR A 116 10.08 -46.25 -0.85
CA THR A 116 10.04 -47.46 -1.72
C THR A 116 11.40 -47.86 -2.22
N ASN A 117 12.34 -46.92 -2.37
CA ASN A 117 13.72 -47.17 -2.83
C ASN A 117 14.74 -47.33 -1.69
N GLY A 118 14.29 -47.30 -0.43
CA GLY A 118 15.14 -47.54 0.75
C GLY A 118 16.21 -46.47 0.98
N THR A 119 16.11 -45.29 0.34
CA THR A 119 17.04 -44.17 0.51
C THR A 119 16.30 -42.85 0.75
N ILE A 120 17.01 -41.85 1.28
CA ILE A 120 16.44 -40.51 1.44
C ILE A 120 16.28 -39.78 0.10
N ASN A 121 16.93 -40.21 -0.96
CA ASN A 121 16.93 -39.55 -2.27
C ASN A 121 15.66 -39.85 -3.06
N ALA A 122 15.27 -38.99 -3.99
CA ALA A 122 14.15 -39.26 -4.91
C ALA A 122 14.52 -40.32 -5.95
N LYS A 123 15.81 -40.40 -6.26
CA LYS A 123 16.37 -41.45 -7.14
C LYS A 123 17.66 -41.98 -6.52
N ASN A 124 17.76 -43.32 -6.34
CA ASN A 124 18.96 -43.90 -5.80
C ASN A 124 20.02 -44.15 -6.90
N GLU A 125 21.19 -44.65 -6.51
CA GLU A 125 22.32 -44.90 -7.43
C GLU A 125 21.96 -45.92 -8.51
N ASP A 126 21.09 -46.90 -8.20
CA ASP A 126 20.60 -47.90 -9.14
C ASP A 126 19.51 -47.37 -10.08
N GLY A 127 19.16 -46.09 -9.98
CA GLY A 127 18.11 -45.46 -10.78
C GLY A 127 16.70 -45.73 -10.30
N GLN A 128 16.50 -46.37 -9.14
CA GLN A 128 15.17 -46.62 -8.58
C GLN A 128 14.57 -45.36 -7.99
N LEU A 129 13.30 -45.12 -8.30
CA LEU A 129 12.56 -43.97 -7.84
C LEU A 129 11.97 -44.19 -6.46
N GLY A 130 12.10 -43.16 -5.58
CA GLY A 130 11.64 -43.20 -4.20
C GLY A 130 10.34 -42.44 -4.02
N ARG A 131 9.31 -43.17 -3.59
CA ARG A 131 8.03 -42.61 -3.16
C ARG A 131 7.82 -42.93 -1.69
N LEU A 132 7.01 -42.12 -1.00
CA LEU A 132 6.57 -42.48 0.34
C LEU A 132 5.60 -43.67 0.25
N LYS A 133 5.85 -44.74 1.01
CA LYS A 133 4.96 -45.89 1.09
C LYS A 133 3.61 -45.46 1.67
N VAL A 134 2.51 -45.92 1.11
CA VAL A 134 1.15 -45.50 1.51
C VAL A 134 0.86 -45.83 2.98
N GLU A 135 1.38 -46.96 3.47
CA GLU A 135 1.27 -47.38 4.87
C GLU A 135 1.93 -46.38 5.85
N ASN A 136 2.87 -45.55 5.38
CA ASN A 136 3.56 -44.54 6.19
C ASN A 136 3.02 -43.12 6.01
N TRP A 137 1.92 -42.95 5.27
CA TRP A 137 1.35 -41.60 5.08
C TRP A 137 0.87 -40.97 6.39
N ALA A 138 0.23 -41.78 7.26
CA ALA A 138 -0.21 -41.31 8.57
C ALA A 138 0.99 -40.96 9.48
N ASP A 139 2.05 -41.76 9.46
CA ASP A 139 3.26 -41.48 10.22
C ASP A 139 3.95 -40.21 9.72
N TYR A 140 3.96 -40.00 8.41
CA TYR A 140 4.53 -38.80 7.83
C TYR A 140 3.72 -37.55 8.16
N ALA A 141 2.40 -37.65 8.12
CA ALA A 141 1.55 -36.54 8.55
C ALA A 141 1.77 -36.18 10.04
N GLN A 142 1.91 -37.22 10.89
CA GLN A 142 2.26 -37.02 12.29
C GLN A 142 3.65 -36.43 12.45
N TYR A 143 4.62 -36.82 11.61
CA TYR A 143 5.96 -36.25 11.61
C TYR A 143 5.98 -34.78 11.28
N LEU A 144 5.16 -34.33 10.32
CA LEU A 144 5.01 -32.91 9.99
C LEU A 144 4.36 -32.14 11.16
N GLU A 145 3.31 -32.68 11.74
CA GLU A 145 2.66 -32.08 12.91
C GLU A 145 3.62 -32.03 14.12
N ASP A 146 4.35 -33.09 14.38
CA ASP A 146 5.35 -33.15 15.45
C ASP A 146 6.43 -32.07 15.27
N TYR A 147 6.83 -31.77 14.02
CA TYR A 147 7.75 -30.69 13.75
C TYR A 147 7.13 -29.31 14.04
N VAL A 148 5.89 -29.10 13.66
CA VAL A 148 5.13 -27.87 14.02
C VAL A 148 5.07 -27.71 15.53
N GLN A 149 4.71 -28.78 16.25
CA GLN A 149 4.64 -28.75 17.72
C GLN A 149 6.02 -28.57 18.37
N TYR A 150 7.06 -29.21 17.82
CA TYR A 150 8.43 -29.02 18.29
C TYR A 150 8.85 -27.56 18.19
N MET A 151 8.59 -26.92 17.05
CA MET A 151 8.91 -25.52 16.84
C MET A 151 8.12 -24.62 17.80
N ARG A 152 6.82 -24.84 17.91
CA ARG A 152 5.92 -24.10 18.84
C ARG A 152 6.37 -24.23 20.29
N ASN A 153 6.66 -25.42 20.77
CA ASN A 153 7.13 -25.71 22.13
C ASN A 153 8.48 -25.07 22.44
N ASN A 154 9.24 -24.71 21.41
CA ASN A 154 10.50 -23.99 21.53
C ASN A 154 10.38 -22.49 21.21
N GLY A 155 9.15 -21.95 21.16
CA GLY A 155 8.90 -20.51 20.99
C GLY A 155 8.88 -20.04 19.53
N VAL A 156 8.71 -20.94 18.57
CA VAL A 156 8.61 -20.61 17.14
C VAL A 156 7.24 -21.04 16.61
N GLU A 157 6.34 -20.09 16.41
CA GLU A 157 5.10 -20.37 15.67
C GLU A 157 5.39 -20.31 14.17
N LEU A 158 5.32 -21.46 13.50
CA LEU A 158 5.45 -21.52 12.04
C LEU A 158 4.20 -20.93 11.38
N ASP A 159 4.39 -20.11 10.36
CA ASP A 159 3.29 -19.55 9.59
C ASP A 159 2.76 -20.54 8.56
N ALA A 160 3.62 -21.42 8.03
CA ALA A 160 3.21 -22.51 7.16
C ALA A 160 4.21 -23.67 7.18
N ILE A 161 3.73 -24.85 6.77
CA ILE A 161 4.55 -26.01 6.49
C ILE A 161 4.21 -26.56 5.09
N SER A 162 5.23 -26.90 4.32
CA SER A 162 5.07 -27.56 3.04
C SER A 162 4.97 -29.08 3.19
N ILE A 163 4.20 -29.70 2.30
CA ILE A 163 4.07 -31.17 2.29
C ILE A 163 5.31 -31.82 1.70
N GLN A 164 5.86 -31.28 0.62
CA GLN A 164 7.03 -31.87 -0.07
C GLN A 164 7.70 -30.82 -0.97
N ASN A 165 9.02 -30.70 -0.87
CA ASN A 165 9.82 -29.97 -1.87
C ASN A 165 10.00 -30.83 -3.13
N GLU A 166 9.69 -30.26 -4.30
CA GLU A 166 9.88 -30.82 -5.63
C GLU A 166 9.39 -32.28 -5.77
N PRO A 167 8.10 -32.54 -5.54
CA PRO A 167 7.53 -33.87 -5.63
C PRO A 167 7.61 -34.48 -7.04
N ASP A 168 7.89 -33.70 -8.04
CA ASP A 168 7.99 -34.08 -9.47
C ASP A 168 9.43 -34.20 -9.97
N TRP A 169 10.45 -33.97 -9.10
CA TRP A 169 11.85 -33.99 -9.50
C TRP A 169 12.60 -35.28 -9.04
N GLN A 170 13.27 -35.96 -9.98
CA GLN A 170 14.04 -37.19 -9.71
C GLN A 170 15.44 -36.87 -9.15
N ALA A 171 15.47 -36.17 -8.02
CA ALA A 171 16.72 -35.75 -7.38
C ALA A 171 17.58 -36.96 -6.93
N THR A 172 18.88 -36.82 -7.14
CA THR A 172 19.89 -37.76 -6.60
C THR A 172 20.36 -37.33 -5.19
N TYR A 173 19.71 -36.38 -4.61
CA TYR A 173 19.82 -35.92 -3.23
C TYR A 173 18.48 -36.13 -2.51
N ALA A 174 18.40 -35.75 -1.24
CA ALA A 174 17.17 -35.89 -0.47
C ALA A 174 15.95 -35.35 -1.23
N GLY A 175 15.00 -36.22 -1.46
CA GLY A 175 13.80 -35.90 -2.25
C GLY A 175 12.80 -37.05 -2.19
N CYS A 176 11.57 -36.84 -2.60
CA CYS A 176 10.53 -37.86 -2.66
C CYS A 176 9.57 -37.55 -3.79
N LEU A 177 9.26 -38.52 -4.61
CA LEU A 177 8.31 -38.35 -5.69
C LEU A 177 6.88 -38.59 -5.20
N TRP A 178 5.99 -37.72 -5.64
CA TRP A 178 4.55 -37.85 -5.45
C TRP A 178 3.86 -37.53 -6.77
N SER A 179 2.77 -38.17 -7.08
CA SER A 179 1.91 -37.71 -8.18
C SER A 179 1.01 -36.61 -7.70
N ALA A 180 0.33 -35.93 -8.63
CA ALA A 180 -0.64 -34.91 -8.31
C ALA A 180 -1.80 -35.46 -7.46
N GLU A 181 -2.26 -36.66 -7.79
CA GLU A 181 -3.32 -37.37 -7.08
C GLU A 181 -2.87 -37.79 -5.68
N GLU A 182 -1.62 -38.25 -5.52
CA GLU A 182 -1.07 -38.59 -4.21
C GLU A 182 -0.98 -37.38 -3.29
N ILE A 183 -0.50 -36.23 -3.80
CA ILE A 183 -0.49 -34.97 -3.04
C ILE A 183 -1.91 -34.55 -2.66
N ALA A 184 -2.86 -34.56 -3.62
CA ALA A 184 -4.24 -34.19 -3.34
C ALA A 184 -4.88 -35.10 -2.30
N GLN A 185 -4.70 -36.41 -2.41
CA GLN A 185 -5.23 -37.39 -1.45
C GLN A 185 -4.60 -37.25 -0.06
N PHE A 186 -3.28 -36.99 0.00
CA PHE A 186 -2.57 -36.75 1.27
C PHE A 186 -3.09 -35.48 1.93
N VAL A 187 -3.15 -34.36 1.19
CA VAL A 187 -3.67 -33.07 1.68
C VAL A 187 -5.09 -33.19 2.17
N LYS A 188 -5.98 -33.82 1.39
CA LYS A 188 -7.37 -34.07 1.77
C LYS A 188 -7.49 -34.81 3.10
N THR A 189 -6.66 -35.84 3.31
CA THR A 189 -6.76 -36.73 4.47
C THR A 189 -6.09 -36.14 5.72
N TYR A 190 -4.97 -35.46 5.53
CA TYR A 190 -4.08 -35.07 6.62
C TYR A 190 -3.87 -33.56 6.75
N GLY A 191 -4.11 -32.77 5.73
CA GLY A 191 -3.96 -31.32 5.78
C GLY A 191 -4.70 -30.68 6.97
N PRO A 192 -6.01 -31.03 7.20
CA PRO A 192 -6.76 -30.48 8.33
C PRO A 192 -6.27 -30.92 9.72
N LYS A 193 -5.32 -31.86 9.80
CA LYS A 193 -4.72 -32.33 11.05
C LYS A 193 -3.42 -31.62 11.40
N ILE A 194 -2.90 -30.81 10.51
CA ILE A 194 -1.68 -30.02 10.72
C ILE A 194 -2.08 -28.67 11.31
N SER A 195 -1.46 -28.29 12.41
CA SER A 195 -1.91 -27.15 13.23
C SER A 195 -1.31 -25.79 12.83
N CYS A 196 -0.75 -25.68 11.63
CA CYS A 196 -0.40 -24.40 10.98
C CYS A 196 -0.88 -24.43 9.53
N LYS A 197 -0.69 -23.35 8.78
CA LYS A 197 -1.07 -23.32 7.36
C LYS A 197 -0.32 -24.39 6.57
N VAL A 198 -1.05 -25.08 5.69
CA VAL A 198 -0.52 -26.12 4.82
C VAL A 198 -0.23 -25.56 3.45
N MET A 199 0.99 -25.78 2.97
CA MET A 199 1.45 -25.43 1.63
C MET A 199 1.61 -26.71 0.79
N ALA A 200 1.11 -26.68 -0.42
CA ALA A 200 1.28 -27.73 -1.43
C ALA A 200 1.28 -27.11 -2.83
N PRO A 201 1.90 -27.74 -3.85
CA PRO A 201 2.73 -28.95 -3.78
C PRO A 201 4.24 -28.68 -3.76
N GLU A 202 4.70 -27.44 -4.00
CA GLU A 202 6.10 -27.02 -4.22
C GLU A 202 6.79 -27.78 -5.36
N THR A 203 6.10 -27.99 -6.49
CA THR A 203 6.65 -28.63 -7.70
C THR A 203 7.80 -27.82 -8.30
N LEU A 204 8.71 -28.49 -9.04
CA LEU A 204 9.85 -27.88 -9.75
C LEU A 204 9.42 -26.73 -10.70
N SER A 205 8.19 -26.81 -11.17
CA SER A 205 7.52 -25.77 -11.96
C SER A 205 6.09 -25.56 -11.47
N VAL A 206 5.48 -24.41 -11.74
CA VAL A 206 4.03 -24.26 -11.57
C VAL A 206 3.32 -25.10 -12.63
N ASN A 207 2.67 -26.17 -12.21
CA ASN A 207 2.23 -27.27 -13.04
C ASN A 207 0.72 -27.49 -12.92
N ASP A 208 -0.01 -27.40 -14.04
CA ASP A 208 -1.47 -27.49 -14.07
C ASP A 208 -2.00 -28.87 -13.61
N ASN A 209 -1.23 -29.97 -13.74
CA ASN A 209 -1.68 -31.27 -13.24
C ASN A 209 -1.89 -31.24 -11.72
N TYR A 210 -0.94 -30.66 -10.99
CA TYR A 210 -1.05 -30.52 -9.53
C TYR A 210 -2.09 -29.44 -9.14
N VAL A 211 -2.20 -28.37 -9.91
CA VAL A 211 -3.25 -27.37 -9.73
C VAL A 211 -4.62 -28.03 -9.84
N ASN A 212 -4.88 -28.81 -10.90
CA ASN A 212 -6.16 -29.46 -11.14
C ASN A 212 -6.52 -30.42 -10.01
N ALA A 213 -5.57 -31.24 -9.56
CA ALA A 213 -5.79 -32.19 -8.45
C ALA A 213 -6.10 -31.47 -7.12
N LEU A 214 -5.45 -30.33 -6.84
CA LEU A 214 -5.68 -29.54 -5.65
C LEU A 214 -6.95 -28.66 -5.74
N ASN A 215 -7.45 -28.43 -6.93
CA ASN A 215 -8.64 -27.61 -7.19
C ASN A 215 -9.97 -28.38 -7.00
N GLU A 216 -9.91 -29.69 -6.77
CA GLU A 216 -11.07 -30.51 -6.48
C GLU A 216 -11.78 -30.03 -5.21
N SER A 217 -13.12 -30.04 -5.22
CA SER A 217 -13.94 -29.38 -4.20
C SER A 217 -13.74 -29.92 -2.77
N ASP A 218 -13.35 -31.17 -2.64
CA ASP A 218 -13.10 -31.85 -1.36
C ASP A 218 -11.63 -31.79 -0.92
N VAL A 219 -10.74 -31.25 -1.74
CA VAL A 219 -9.33 -30.99 -1.45
C VAL A 219 -9.08 -29.52 -1.16
N LEU A 220 -9.77 -28.63 -1.87
CA LEU A 220 -9.51 -27.19 -1.89
C LEU A 220 -9.44 -26.57 -0.48
N ASN A 221 -10.27 -27.01 0.44
CA ASN A 221 -10.30 -26.48 1.80
C ASN A 221 -9.32 -27.17 2.78
N CYS A 222 -8.49 -28.07 2.29
CA CYS A 222 -7.55 -28.85 3.09
C CYS A 222 -6.11 -28.32 3.05
N PHE A 223 -5.86 -27.25 2.31
CA PHE A 223 -4.60 -26.52 2.26
C PHE A 223 -4.85 -25.01 2.17
N ASP A 224 -3.84 -24.19 2.39
CA ASP A 224 -3.94 -22.74 2.48
C ASP A 224 -3.18 -22.05 1.35
N ILE A 225 -1.99 -22.54 0.99
CA ILE A 225 -1.06 -21.89 0.07
C ILE A 225 -0.71 -22.86 -1.05
N TYR A 226 -0.86 -22.41 -2.29
CA TYR A 226 -0.27 -23.09 -3.43
C TYR A 226 1.19 -22.65 -3.58
N GLY A 227 2.13 -23.56 -3.39
CA GLY A 227 3.57 -23.34 -3.62
C GLY A 227 4.03 -23.98 -4.92
N GLY A 228 4.93 -23.29 -5.62
CA GLY A 228 5.57 -23.84 -6.82
C GLY A 228 6.88 -23.13 -7.11
N HIS A 229 7.81 -23.82 -7.78
CA HIS A 229 9.07 -23.27 -8.23
C HIS A 229 8.98 -22.73 -9.67
N GLN A 230 10.01 -22.06 -10.14
CA GLN A 230 9.99 -21.40 -11.46
C GLN A 230 10.97 -22.06 -12.46
N TYR A 231 11.56 -23.21 -12.12
CA TYR A 231 12.62 -23.82 -12.94
C TYR A 231 12.12 -24.38 -14.26
N GLY A 232 10.94 -24.98 -14.26
CA GLY A 232 10.30 -25.55 -15.44
C GLY A 232 9.25 -24.66 -16.10
N GLY A 233 9.13 -23.42 -15.64
CA GLY A 233 8.15 -22.45 -16.12
C GLY A 233 6.91 -22.35 -15.24
N ILE A 234 5.95 -21.52 -15.68
CA ILE A 234 4.72 -21.19 -14.95
C ILE A 234 3.55 -21.45 -15.89
N GLN A 235 2.78 -22.49 -15.65
CA GLN A 235 1.49 -22.73 -16.31
C GLN A 235 0.40 -21.92 -15.60
N SER A 236 -0.71 -21.66 -16.24
CA SER A 236 -1.67 -20.62 -15.79
C SER A 236 -2.83 -21.12 -14.94
N GLY A 237 -2.99 -22.43 -14.75
CA GLY A 237 -4.13 -23.00 -14.00
C GLY A 237 -4.24 -22.53 -12.55
N TYR A 238 -3.13 -22.16 -11.90
CA TYR A 238 -3.13 -21.64 -10.53
C TYR A 238 -4.05 -20.41 -10.35
N LYS A 239 -4.37 -19.68 -11.42
CA LYS A 239 -5.28 -18.52 -11.35
C LYS A 239 -6.68 -18.92 -10.90
N GLU A 240 -7.08 -20.15 -11.12
CA GLU A 240 -8.34 -20.68 -10.61
C GLU A 240 -8.31 -20.83 -9.08
N LEU A 241 -7.17 -21.27 -8.52
CA LEU A 241 -6.97 -21.32 -7.08
C LEU A 241 -6.93 -19.92 -6.47
N ALA A 242 -6.24 -18.98 -7.10
CA ALA A 242 -6.20 -17.58 -6.69
C ALA A 242 -7.61 -16.95 -6.70
N ALA A 243 -8.41 -17.22 -7.72
CA ALA A 243 -9.81 -16.74 -7.81
C ALA A 243 -10.71 -17.33 -6.69
N LYS A 244 -10.32 -18.48 -6.12
CA LYS A 244 -10.98 -19.11 -4.97
C LYS A 244 -10.38 -18.69 -3.62
N GLY A 245 -9.50 -17.67 -3.61
CA GLY A 245 -8.93 -17.08 -2.41
C GLY A 245 -7.67 -17.78 -1.87
N LYS A 246 -7.03 -18.67 -2.63
CA LYS A 246 -5.75 -19.24 -2.23
C LYS A 246 -4.62 -18.27 -2.49
N GLU A 247 -3.66 -18.19 -1.58
CA GLU A 247 -2.40 -17.52 -1.85
C GLU A 247 -1.54 -18.38 -2.77
N ILE A 248 -0.87 -17.75 -3.73
CA ILE A 248 0.02 -18.38 -4.69
C ILE A 248 1.44 -17.88 -4.44
N TRP A 249 2.33 -18.78 -4.04
CA TRP A 249 3.72 -18.46 -3.69
C TRP A 249 4.70 -19.12 -4.66
N MET A 250 5.60 -18.34 -5.21
CA MET A 250 6.79 -18.87 -5.86
C MET A 250 7.84 -19.12 -4.78
N THR A 251 8.02 -20.40 -4.40
CA THR A 251 8.70 -20.79 -3.16
C THR A 251 10.17 -21.09 -3.34
N GLU A 252 10.64 -21.22 -4.57
CA GLU A 252 12.07 -21.40 -4.85
C GLU A 252 12.42 -21.00 -6.28
N TYR A 253 13.44 -20.17 -6.43
CA TYR A 253 14.08 -19.92 -7.71
C TYR A 253 15.49 -19.35 -7.53
N LEU A 254 16.38 -19.71 -8.43
CA LEU A 254 17.69 -19.11 -8.61
C LEU A 254 18.05 -19.02 -10.09
N ILE A 255 18.97 -18.17 -10.43
CA ILE A 255 19.58 -18.10 -11.76
C ILE A 255 21.10 -18.27 -11.64
N ASN A 256 21.70 -18.75 -12.73
CA ASN A 256 23.16 -18.88 -12.85
C ASN A 256 23.78 -19.95 -11.92
N TRP A 257 23.12 -21.10 -11.80
CA TRP A 257 23.53 -22.21 -10.94
C TRP A 257 24.52 -23.12 -11.63
N ASN A 258 25.22 -23.04 -12.55
CA ASN A 258 26.10 -24.06 -13.17
C ASN A 258 27.31 -24.41 -12.29
N GLU A 259 27.18 -25.28 -11.33
CA GLU A 259 28.32 -25.93 -10.66
C GLU A 259 29.04 -26.78 -11.67
N GLY A 260 30.31 -26.47 -11.94
CA GLY A 260 31.21 -27.36 -12.70
C GLY A 260 31.54 -26.93 -14.13
N GLN A 261 30.96 -25.89 -14.72
CA GLN A 261 31.20 -25.53 -16.14
C GLN A 261 32.09 -24.35 -16.44
N SER A 262 32.43 -23.52 -15.47
CA SER A 262 33.33 -22.38 -15.69
C SER A 262 33.94 -21.87 -14.41
N THR A 263 35.22 -21.52 -14.45
CA THR A 263 35.92 -20.81 -13.36
C THR A 263 35.59 -19.34 -13.29
N SER A 264 34.86 -18.79 -14.25
CA SER A 264 34.45 -17.38 -14.30
C SER A 264 32.93 -17.26 -14.34
N ARG A 265 32.33 -17.12 -13.16
CA ARG A 265 30.88 -16.90 -13.01
C ARG A 265 30.62 -15.48 -12.53
N ASN A 266 31.25 -14.53 -13.17
CA ASN A 266 30.95 -13.13 -12.90
C ASN A 266 29.51 -12.84 -13.27
N PHE A 267 28.84 -12.12 -12.39
CA PHE A 267 27.50 -11.65 -12.63
C PHE A 267 27.47 -10.73 -13.86
N ASP A 268 26.75 -11.14 -14.89
CA ASP A 268 26.61 -10.37 -16.11
C ASP A 268 25.52 -9.30 -15.94
N TYR A 269 25.92 -8.04 -15.88
CA TYR A 269 24.99 -6.90 -15.76
C TYR A 269 24.11 -6.69 -16.98
N SER A 270 24.44 -7.23 -18.13
CA SER A 270 23.61 -7.14 -19.33
C SER A 270 22.55 -8.25 -19.41
N LYS A 271 22.78 -9.35 -18.69
CA LYS A 271 21.94 -10.55 -18.78
C LYS A 271 21.40 -10.97 -17.41
N ASP A 272 22.27 -11.34 -16.47
CA ASP A 272 21.84 -11.88 -15.17
C ASP A 272 21.10 -10.85 -14.34
N PHE A 273 21.49 -9.58 -14.45
CA PHE A 273 20.85 -8.46 -13.77
C PHE A 273 19.38 -8.32 -14.17
N PHE A 274 19.10 -8.29 -15.47
CA PHE A 274 17.73 -8.14 -15.94
C PHE A 274 16.94 -9.44 -15.86
N ASN A 275 17.59 -10.62 -16.05
CA ASN A 275 16.89 -11.90 -15.88
C ASN A 275 16.44 -12.10 -14.43
N PHE A 276 17.22 -11.65 -13.45
CA PHE A 276 16.81 -11.74 -12.05
C PHE A 276 15.61 -10.82 -11.75
N PHE A 277 15.62 -9.60 -12.28
CA PHE A 277 14.46 -8.71 -12.21
C PHE A 277 13.22 -9.35 -12.84
N ARG A 278 13.37 -9.88 -14.06
CA ARG A 278 12.26 -10.50 -14.80
C ARG A 278 11.68 -11.71 -14.09
N ALA A 279 12.54 -12.52 -13.44
CA ALA A 279 12.09 -13.67 -12.68
C ALA A 279 11.12 -13.29 -11.56
N ILE A 280 11.38 -12.18 -10.86
CA ILE A 280 10.47 -11.65 -9.84
C ILE A 280 9.25 -11.02 -10.52
N ASN A 281 9.47 -10.13 -11.48
CA ASN A 281 8.42 -9.33 -12.08
C ASN A 281 7.36 -10.16 -12.80
N VAL A 282 7.74 -11.27 -13.45
CA VAL A 282 6.78 -12.17 -14.12
C VAL A 282 5.82 -12.81 -13.11
N CYS A 283 6.31 -13.19 -11.93
CA CYS A 283 5.45 -13.68 -10.85
C CYS A 283 4.54 -12.59 -10.32
N MET A 284 5.05 -11.37 -10.14
CA MET A 284 4.21 -10.24 -9.71
C MET A 284 3.10 -9.95 -10.73
N LEU A 285 3.42 -9.93 -12.03
CA LEU A 285 2.44 -9.78 -13.10
C LEU A 285 1.50 -10.99 -13.24
N GLY A 286 1.93 -12.15 -12.76
CA GLY A 286 1.19 -13.40 -12.75
C GLY A 286 0.31 -13.61 -11.51
N ASP A 287 0.09 -12.60 -10.67
CA ASP A 287 -0.75 -12.64 -9.48
C ASP A 287 -0.22 -13.51 -8.32
N PHE A 288 1.09 -13.71 -8.24
CA PHE A 288 1.72 -14.37 -7.09
C PHE A 288 1.79 -13.41 -5.89
N ASN A 289 1.49 -13.95 -4.71
CA ASN A 289 1.50 -13.19 -3.44
C ASN A 289 2.90 -13.11 -2.82
N ALA A 290 3.79 -14.08 -3.11
CA ALA A 290 5.14 -14.12 -2.55
C ALA A 290 6.16 -14.66 -3.54
N TRP A 291 7.44 -14.27 -3.34
CA TRP A 291 8.57 -14.75 -4.13
C TRP A 291 9.78 -15.03 -3.25
N ILE A 292 10.32 -16.26 -3.31
CA ILE A 292 11.37 -16.79 -2.42
C ILE A 292 12.60 -17.20 -3.21
N HIS A 293 13.75 -16.65 -2.85
CA HIS A 293 15.04 -16.95 -3.48
C HIS A 293 15.72 -18.19 -2.85
N TYR A 294 16.36 -19.01 -3.65
CA TYR A 294 17.25 -20.10 -3.20
C TYR A 294 18.69 -19.87 -3.69
N ALA A 295 19.75 -19.96 -2.87
CA ALA A 295 19.77 -19.87 -1.44
C ALA A 295 20.21 -18.44 -1.10
N SER A 296 19.81 -17.92 0.07
CA SER A 296 20.03 -16.50 0.42
C SER A 296 21.51 -16.11 0.44
N LYS A 297 22.40 -16.99 0.93
CA LYS A 297 23.85 -16.81 0.92
C LYS A 297 24.53 -17.83 0.04
N ARG A 298 24.93 -17.44 -1.13
CA ARG A 298 25.65 -18.24 -2.14
C ARG A 298 26.27 -17.30 -3.17
N PHE A 299 27.16 -17.80 -4.06
CA PHE A 299 27.68 -16.96 -5.15
C PHE A 299 26.58 -16.45 -6.09
N TYR A 300 25.44 -17.13 -6.18
CA TYR A 300 24.22 -16.72 -6.86
C TYR A 300 23.17 -16.12 -5.91
N GLY A 301 23.49 -15.97 -4.64
CA GLY A 301 22.57 -15.53 -3.60
C GLY A 301 22.37 -14.03 -3.50
N MET A 302 21.48 -13.63 -2.60
CA MET A 302 21.30 -12.23 -2.20
C MET A 302 22.51 -11.71 -1.41
N LEU A 303 23.20 -12.61 -0.68
CA LEU A 303 24.53 -12.39 -0.12
C LEU A 303 25.55 -13.32 -0.81
N GLY A 304 26.76 -12.81 -1.01
CA GLY A 304 27.88 -13.62 -1.49
C GLY A 304 28.39 -14.58 -0.43
N ASP A 305 29.02 -15.69 -0.86
CA ASP A 305 29.66 -16.71 -0.01
C ASP A 305 31.16 -16.81 -0.21
N GLY A 306 31.78 -15.82 -0.88
CA GLY A 306 33.20 -15.84 -1.20
C GLY A 306 33.59 -16.71 -2.40
N GLN A 307 32.66 -17.43 -3.01
CA GLN A 307 32.92 -18.28 -4.16
C GLN A 307 32.67 -17.54 -5.48
N TYR A 308 33.37 -17.94 -6.53
CA TYR A 308 33.18 -17.48 -7.93
C TYR A 308 33.11 -15.96 -8.09
N GLY A 309 33.94 -15.23 -7.32
CA GLY A 309 34.03 -13.76 -7.41
C GLY A 309 33.01 -13.00 -6.57
N SER A 310 32.13 -13.66 -5.83
CA SER A 310 31.28 -13.02 -4.83
C SER A 310 32.09 -12.71 -3.57
N THR A 311 31.77 -11.61 -2.88
CA THR A 311 32.40 -11.26 -1.60
C THR A 311 31.56 -11.82 -0.46
N ASP A 312 32.18 -12.56 0.45
CA ASP A 312 31.51 -13.20 1.57
C ASP A 312 30.74 -12.19 2.44
N GLY A 313 29.51 -12.54 2.77
CA GLY A 313 28.60 -11.73 3.62
C GLY A 313 28.22 -10.36 3.05
N THR A 314 28.54 -10.06 1.79
CA THR A 314 28.22 -8.79 1.14
C THR A 314 26.95 -8.93 0.29
N VAL A 315 26.09 -7.93 0.35
CA VAL A 315 24.87 -7.89 -0.48
C VAL A 315 25.25 -7.80 -1.94
N THR A 316 24.77 -8.74 -2.72
CA THR A 316 24.99 -8.83 -4.17
C THR A 316 24.03 -7.92 -4.95
N LYS A 317 24.25 -7.77 -6.25
CA LYS A 317 23.28 -7.06 -7.11
C LYS A 317 21.91 -7.74 -7.13
N ARG A 318 21.85 -9.08 -6.97
CA ARG A 318 20.57 -9.79 -6.82
C ARG A 318 19.84 -9.35 -5.54
N GLY A 319 20.57 -9.21 -4.43
CA GLY A 319 20.01 -8.68 -3.19
C GLY A 319 19.46 -7.26 -3.35
N TYR A 320 20.17 -6.39 -4.06
CA TYR A 320 19.67 -5.04 -4.33
C TYR A 320 18.49 -5.01 -5.30
N ILE A 321 18.42 -5.93 -6.28
CA ILE A 321 17.22 -6.06 -7.13
C ILE A 321 16.04 -6.56 -6.30
N MET A 322 16.23 -7.57 -5.45
CA MET A 322 15.20 -8.03 -4.50
C MET A 322 14.69 -6.89 -3.64
N ALA A 323 15.56 -6.01 -3.17
CA ALA A 323 15.19 -4.87 -2.34
C ALA A 323 14.26 -3.86 -3.03
N HIS A 324 14.28 -3.77 -4.37
CA HIS A 324 13.31 -2.96 -5.11
C HIS A 324 11.87 -3.46 -4.96
N PHE A 325 11.70 -4.75 -4.70
CA PHE A 325 10.40 -5.33 -4.40
C PHE A 325 10.18 -5.41 -2.88
N ALA A 326 11.03 -6.12 -2.17
CA ALA A 326 10.81 -6.46 -0.77
C ALA A 326 10.61 -5.24 0.15
N ARG A 327 11.35 -4.15 -0.09
CA ARG A 327 11.26 -2.93 0.74
C ARG A 327 10.06 -2.05 0.43
N PHE A 328 9.57 -2.11 -0.80
CA PHE A 328 8.64 -1.09 -1.27
C PHE A 328 7.23 -1.61 -1.57
N VAL A 329 7.08 -2.92 -1.86
CA VAL A 329 5.79 -3.44 -2.29
C VAL A 329 5.21 -4.52 -1.38
N THR A 330 5.95 -5.01 -0.39
CA THR A 330 5.40 -5.88 0.65
C THR A 330 4.22 -5.21 1.35
N GLY A 331 3.10 -5.90 1.46
CA GLY A 331 1.87 -5.37 2.06
C GLY A 331 1.09 -4.41 1.16
N MET A 332 1.43 -4.32 -0.12
CA MET A 332 0.68 -3.51 -1.09
C MET A 332 -0.13 -4.40 -2.03
N THR A 333 -1.07 -3.80 -2.71
CA THR A 333 -1.87 -4.46 -3.76
C THR A 333 -1.32 -4.10 -5.13
N ARG A 334 -1.09 -5.09 -6.00
CA ARG A 334 -0.69 -4.85 -7.39
C ARG A 334 -1.84 -4.20 -8.16
N ILE A 335 -1.49 -3.25 -9.02
CA ILE A 335 -2.41 -2.54 -9.91
C ILE A 335 -1.89 -2.57 -11.34
N ASP A 336 -2.73 -2.23 -12.30
CA ASP A 336 -2.33 -2.21 -13.70
C ASP A 336 -1.34 -1.07 -13.99
N ALA A 337 -0.35 -1.37 -14.82
CA ALA A 337 0.61 -0.41 -15.35
C ALA A 337 0.93 -0.73 -16.81
N SER A 338 1.10 0.30 -17.63
CA SER A 338 1.55 0.18 -19.01
C SER A 338 2.67 1.16 -19.29
N PHE A 339 3.75 0.67 -19.87
CA PHE A 339 4.93 1.47 -20.21
C PHE A 339 5.03 1.76 -21.72
N GLY A 340 4.00 1.35 -22.48
CA GLY A 340 3.95 1.51 -23.94
C GLY A 340 5.13 0.82 -24.65
N SER A 341 5.65 1.48 -25.70
CA SER A 341 6.80 1.00 -26.48
C SER A 341 8.14 1.52 -25.97
N SER A 342 8.23 1.94 -24.72
CA SER A 342 9.43 2.58 -24.15
C SER A 342 10.64 1.67 -23.99
N GLY A 343 10.45 0.35 -24.03
CA GLY A 343 11.48 -0.63 -23.65
C GLY A 343 11.62 -0.79 -22.14
N LEU A 344 10.79 -0.13 -21.35
CA LEU A 344 10.67 -0.36 -19.90
C LEU A 344 9.76 -1.56 -19.63
N GLU A 345 10.12 -2.34 -18.65
CA GLU A 345 9.34 -3.47 -18.14
C GLU A 345 9.21 -3.36 -16.63
N GLY A 346 8.02 -3.62 -16.09
CA GLY A 346 7.80 -3.44 -14.65
C GLY A 346 6.37 -3.69 -14.21
N SER A 347 6.11 -3.32 -12.97
CA SER A 347 4.82 -3.48 -12.29
C SER A 347 4.56 -2.32 -11.35
N ALA A 348 3.27 -2.09 -11.03
CA ALA A 348 2.86 -1.03 -10.12
C ALA A 348 2.00 -1.55 -8.98
N TYR A 349 2.04 -0.86 -7.88
CA TYR A 349 1.39 -1.23 -6.63
C TYR A 349 0.80 -0.01 -5.94
N ILE A 350 -0.24 -0.24 -5.18
CA ILE A 350 -0.90 0.78 -4.38
C ILE A 350 -1.05 0.30 -2.93
N SER A 351 -0.86 1.19 -1.99
CA SER A 351 -1.15 0.89 -0.57
C SER A 351 -2.65 0.68 -0.35
N ASP A 352 -3.01 -0.03 0.72
CA ASP A 352 -4.42 -0.34 1.03
C ASP A 352 -5.28 0.92 1.18
N ASN A 353 -4.70 1.97 1.76
CA ASN A 353 -5.35 3.27 1.91
C ASN A 353 -5.36 4.13 0.61
N GLY A 354 -4.74 3.64 -0.46
CA GLY A 354 -4.70 4.33 -1.75
C GLY A 354 -3.77 5.54 -1.83
N ASP A 355 -2.91 5.75 -0.86
CA ASP A 355 -2.13 6.97 -0.71
C ASP A 355 -0.70 6.87 -1.22
N THR A 356 -0.21 5.65 -1.42
CA THR A 356 1.12 5.42 -1.99
C THR A 356 0.98 4.61 -3.27
N THR A 357 1.60 5.09 -4.32
CA THR A 357 1.82 4.30 -5.53
C THR A 357 3.32 4.01 -5.67
N VAL A 358 3.64 2.75 -5.86
CA VAL A 358 5.00 2.28 -6.12
C VAL A 358 5.06 1.70 -7.52
N VAL A 359 6.07 2.10 -8.28
CA VAL A 359 6.34 1.54 -9.61
C VAL A 359 7.75 0.98 -9.62
N VAL A 360 7.86 -0.33 -9.83
CA VAL A 360 9.16 -1.03 -9.93
C VAL A 360 9.40 -1.39 -11.38
N MET A 361 10.51 -0.94 -11.96
CA MET A 361 10.78 -1.13 -13.37
C MET A 361 12.25 -1.37 -13.69
N ALA A 362 12.50 -2.03 -14.80
CA ALA A 362 13.81 -2.17 -15.40
C ALA A 362 13.89 -1.41 -16.72
N ASN A 363 15.01 -0.73 -16.92
CA ASN A 363 15.42 -0.16 -18.19
C ASN A 363 16.64 -0.93 -18.71
N SER A 364 16.40 -1.90 -19.59
CA SER A 364 17.49 -2.67 -20.22
C SER A 364 18.01 -2.01 -21.51
N THR A 365 17.55 -0.82 -21.86
CA THR A 365 18.02 -0.09 -23.03
C THR A 365 19.31 0.68 -22.73
N GLY A 366 20.05 1.00 -23.76
CA GLY A 366 21.26 1.85 -23.66
C GLY A 366 20.96 3.33 -23.41
N ASN A 367 19.69 3.75 -23.41
CA ASN A 367 19.30 5.16 -23.35
C ASN A 367 18.66 5.52 -22.01
N ASN A 368 18.89 6.73 -21.54
CA ASN A 368 18.07 7.29 -20.48
C ASN A 368 16.66 7.59 -21.03
N ILE A 369 15.63 7.31 -20.22
CA ILE A 369 14.25 7.55 -20.60
C ILE A 369 13.68 8.63 -19.69
N GLU A 370 13.21 9.73 -20.30
CA GLU A 370 12.40 10.72 -19.61
C GLU A 370 10.97 10.20 -19.51
N LEU A 371 10.63 9.72 -18.33
CA LEU A 371 9.37 9.05 -18.09
C LEU A 371 8.38 10.00 -17.43
N THR A 372 7.28 10.30 -18.10
CA THR A 372 6.10 10.87 -17.44
C THR A 372 5.28 9.74 -16.83
N VAL A 373 5.05 9.80 -15.53
CA VAL A 373 4.22 8.80 -14.83
C VAL A 373 2.82 9.37 -14.64
N ASP A 374 1.84 8.76 -15.28
CA ASP A 374 0.45 9.16 -15.15
C ASP A 374 -0.17 8.43 -13.97
N LEU A 375 -0.24 9.13 -12.83
CA LEU A 375 -0.65 8.60 -11.54
C LEU A 375 -2.16 8.68 -11.36
N PRO A 376 -2.73 7.78 -10.54
CA PRO A 376 -4.14 7.84 -10.18
C PRO A 376 -4.50 8.96 -9.19
N PHE A 377 -3.55 9.79 -8.80
CA PHE A 377 -3.73 10.89 -7.85
C PHE A 377 -2.71 12.02 -8.11
N TYR A 378 -2.96 13.17 -7.53
CA TYR A 378 -2.02 14.29 -7.54
C TYR A 378 -0.94 14.10 -6.47
N THR A 379 0.29 14.47 -6.80
CA THR A 379 1.46 14.38 -5.93
C THR A 379 2.28 15.67 -5.93
N LEU A 380 2.90 15.97 -4.81
CA LEU A 380 3.93 17.01 -4.64
C LEU A 380 5.28 16.41 -4.30
N GLN A 381 5.32 15.11 -4.02
CA GLN A 381 6.51 14.47 -3.50
C GLN A 381 6.58 13.00 -3.87
N GLY A 382 7.77 12.57 -4.20
CA GLY A 382 8.09 11.18 -4.41
C GLY A 382 9.58 10.90 -4.21
N TYR A 383 9.92 9.63 -4.35
CA TYR A 383 11.32 9.20 -4.31
C TYR A 383 11.61 8.26 -5.47
N ARG A 384 12.81 8.37 -5.98
CA ARG A 384 13.38 7.45 -6.94
C ARG A 384 14.54 6.69 -6.29
N TYR A 385 14.53 5.39 -6.42
CA TYR A 385 15.59 4.48 -5.96
C TYR A 385 16.17 3.77 -7.17
N VAL A 386 17.48 3.76 -7.32
CA VAL A 386 18.16 3.22 -8.50
C VAL A 386 19.21 2.21 -8.11
N THR A 387 19.17 1.05 -8.78
CA THR A 387 20.27 0.07 -8.79
C THR A 387 20.76 -0.12 -10.22
N ASN A 388 22.07 0.00 -10.41
CA ASN A 388 22.77 -0.32 -11.65
C ASN A 388 24.16 -0.88 -11.32
N GLN A 389 25.07 -0.92 -12.28
CA GLN A 389 26.42 -1.40 -12.02
C GLN A 389 27.12 -0.66 -10.87
N LEU A 390 26.94 0.66 -10.76
CA LEU A 390 27.62 1.52 -9.80
C LEU A 390 26.78 1.88 -8.58
N LYS A 391 25.45 1.88 -8.71
CA LYS A 391 24.50 2.30 -7.67
C LYS A 391 23.80 1.10 -7.03
N ASN A 392 23.47 1.23 -5.75
CA ASN A 392 22.73 0.24 -4.97
C ASN A 392 21.60 0.93 -4.20
N ILE A 393 20.36 0.81 -4.67
CA ILE A 393 19.19 1.47 -4.05
C ILE A 393 19.46 2.95 -3.77
N SER A 394 20.16 3.61 -4.68
CA SER A 394 20.52 5.02 -4.52
C SER A 394 19.29 5.90 -4.60
N ARG A 395 18.96 6.57 -3.50
CA ARG A 395 17.76 7.39 -3.34
C ARG A 395 17.95 8.81 -3.89
N SER A 396 16.94 9.35 -4.52
CA SER A 396 16.79 10.78 -4.83
C SER A 396 15.34 11.20 -4.69
N LYS A 397 15.09 12.45 -4.32
CA LYS A 397 13.74 13.01 -4.27
C LYS A 397 13.19 13.25 -5.67
N ILE A 398 11.87 13.22 -5.78
CA ILE A 398 11.08 13.67 -6.92
C ILE A 398 10.21 14.80 -6.36
N GLU A 399 10.51 16.02 -6.76
CA GLU A 399 9.83 17.23 -6.27
C GLU A 399 9.30 18.00 -7.49
N PRO A 400 8.08 17.75 -7.91
CA PRO A 400 7.44 18.54 -8.95
C PRO A 400 7.31 20.02 -8.50
N GLU A 401 7.50 20.96 -9.42
CA GLU A 401 7.37 22.39 -9.14
C GLU A 401 5.96 22.77 -8.61
N SER A 402 4.96 22.00 -9.00
CA SER A 402 3.57 22.15 -8.56
C SER A 402 2.93 20.81 -8.40
N GLU A 403 1.80 20.78 -7.71
CA GLU A 403 0.96 19.59 -7.58
C GLU A 403 0.58 19.04 -8.96
N THR A 404 0.88 17.78 -9.21
CA THR A 404 0.66 17.13 -10.51
C THR A 404 0.30 15.67 -10.36
N CYS A 405 -0.55 15.17 -11.25
CA CYS A 405 -0.76 13.74 -11.44
C CYS A 405 0.20 13.14 -12.50
N ARG A 406 1.08 13.97 -13.09
CA ARG A 406 1.97 13.56 -14.17
C ARG A 406 3.42 13.98 -13.93
N PRO A 407 4.04 13.55 -12.83
CA PRO A 407 5.45 13.85 -12.58
C PRO A 407 6.33 13.23 -13.66
N THR A 408 7.40 13.94 -14.04
CA THR A 408 8.40 13.45 -14.99
C THR A 408 9.69 13.09 -14.26
N VAL A 409 10.25 11.94 -14.59
CA VAL A 409 11.43 11.38 -13.93
C VAL A 409 12.38 10.76 -14.94
N ILE A 410 13.67 10.99 -14.80
CA ILE A 410 14.68 10.33 -15.65
C ILE A 410 14.92 8.90 -15.13
N ILE A 411 14.66 7.92 -15.98
CA ILE A 411 15.00 6.52 -15.74
C ILE A 411 16.34 6.22 -16.42
N ASN A 412 17.32 5.90 -15.60
CA ASN A 412 18.67 5.66 -16.09
C ASN A 412 18.72 4.43 -17.02
N SER A 413 19.58 4.48 -18.02
CA SER A 413 19.90 3.31 -18.84
C SER A 413 20.49 2.18 -17.98
N ASN A 414 20.30 0.95 -18.39
CA ASN A 414 20.86 -0.23 -17.73
C ASN A 414 20.64 -0.22 -16.21
N SER A 415 19.39 -0.03 -15.76
CA SER A 415 19.06 0.08 -14.33
C SER A 415 17.75 -0.59 -13.96
N VAL A 416 17.64 -0.95 -12.69
CA VAL A 416 16.35 -1.19 -12.01
C VAL A 416 16.04 0.03 -11.17
N THR A 417 14.82 0.52 -11.29
CA THR A 417 14.37 1.74 -10.62
C THR A 417 13.03 1.49 -9.91
N THR A 418 12.93 1.95 -8.67
CA THR A 418 11.65 2.06 -7.95
C THR A 418 11.30 3.53 -7.83
N LEU A 419 10.08 3.87 -8.21
CA LEU A 419 9.47 5.16 -7.96
C LEU A 419 8.41 4.99 -6.86
N VAL A 420 8.44 5.88 -5.90
CA VAL A 420 7.45 5.93 -4.82
C VAL A 420 6.81 7.30 -4.88
N PHE A 421 5.52 7.34 -5.09
CA PHE A 421 4.75 8.59 -5.12
C PHE A 421 3.74 8.59 -3.99
N TYR A 422 3.56 9.76 -3.44
CA TYR A 422 2.64 10.00 -2.36
C TYR A 422 1.52 10.91 -2.84
N ARG A 423 0.29 10.57 -2.49
CA ARG A 423 -0.87 11.43 -2.76
C ARG A 423 -0.68 12.75 -2.03
N SER A 424 -0.86 13.87 -2.71
CA SER A 424 -0.85 15.17 -2.04
C SER A 424 -2.03 15.28 -1.09
N ARG A 425 -1.84 16.02 0.00
CA ARG A 425 -2.93 16.37 0.90
C ARG A 425 -3.88 17.33 0.22
N ASP A 426 -5.15 17.20 0.55
CA ASP A 426 -6.10 18.22 0.26
C ASP A 426 -5.68 19.52 0.93
N ARG A 427 -5.59 20.55 0.15
CA ARG A 427 -5.56 21.87 0.70
C ARG A 427 -6.91 22.15 1.34
N GLN A 428 -6.92 22.91 2.40
CA GLN A 428 -8.10 23.14 3.20
C GLN A 428 -9.33 23.52 2.38
N VAL A 429 -10.45 22.96 2.77
CA VAL A 429 -11.80 23.11 2.23
C VAL A 429 -12.31 24.56 2.09
N SER A 430 -11.71 25.50 2.81
CA SER A 430 -12.08 26.91 2.72
C SER A 430 -11.76 27.56 1.39
N ASP A 431 -10.97 26.89 0.55
CA ASP A 431 -10.65 27.36 -0.78
C ASP A 431 -11.29 26.45 -1.84
N MET A 432 -12.61 26.59 -1.97
CA MET A 432 -13.42 25.84 -2.96
C MET A 432 -12.95 26.03 -4.41
N THR A 433 -12.01 26.90 -4.66
CA THR A 433 -11.50 27.20 -5.99
C THR A 433 -10.14 26.56 -6.30
N GLY A 434 -9.44 25.99 -5.32
CA GLY A 434 -8.09 25.49 -5.57
C GLY A 434 -7.64 24.25 -4.83
N SER A 435 -8.45 23.68 -3.94
CA SER A 435 -7.94 22.77 -2.93
C SER A 435 -8.69 21.46 -2.76
N MET A 436 -9.32 21.00 -3.81
CA MET A 436 -10.03 19.73 -3.75
C MET A 436 -9.12 18.57 -4.16
N ASN A 437 -9.35 17.40 -3.58
CA ASN A 437 -8.74 16.17 -4.02
C ASN A 437 -8.99 15.94 -5.49
N ARG A 438 -7.92 15.83 -6.23
CA ARG A 438 -7.97 15.63 -7.66
C ARG A 438 -7.59 14.21 -7.98
N TYR A 439 -8.38 13.61 -8.83
CA TYR A 439 -8.16 12.27 -9.30
C TYR A 439 -8.28 12.24 -10.81
N GLY A 440 -7.14 12.14 -11.49
CA GLY A 440 -7.05 12.24 -12.95
C GLY A 440 -7.63 11.03 -13.71
N LEU A 441 -8.73 10.45 -13.25
CA LEU A 441 -9.29 9.21 -13.79
C LEU A 441 -9.64 9.29 -15.27
N LEU A 442 -10.22 10.40 -15.70
CA LEU A 442 -10.60 10.52 -17.12
C LEU A 442 -9.40 10.65 -18.05
N ASN A 443 -8.23 11.04 -17.52
CA ASN A 443 -7.02 11.07 -18.32
C ASN A 443 -6.53 9.66 -18.68
N ASN A 444 -6.95 8.66 -17.92
CA ASN A 444 -6.58 7.26 -18.08
C ASN A 444 -7.71 6.40 -18.65
N MET A 445 -8.71 7.00 -19.25
CA MET A 445 -9.82 6.27 -19.85
C MET A 445 -9.35 5.31 -20.94
N LYS A 446 -9.72 4.03 -20.77
CA LYS A 446 -9.57 3.02 -21.81
C LYS A 446 -10.86 2.92 -22.63
N ALA A 447 -10.77 3.15 -23.91
CA ALA A 447 -11.87 2.87 -24.83
C ALA A 447 -11.92 1.36 -25.08
N THR A 448 -12.99 0.71 -24.66
CA THR A 448 -13.21 -0.73 -24.89
C THR A 448 -14.23 -0.99 -26.01
N ARG A 449 -14.28 -0.15 -27.01
CA ARG A 449 -15.08 -0.42 -28.22
C ARG A 449 -14.36 -1.50 -29.02
N ALA A 450 -15.13 -2.43 -29.60
CA ALA A 450 -14.58 -3.37 -30.58
C ALA A 450 -13.83 -2.58 -31.68
N GLY A 451 -12.54 -2.77 -31.83
CA GLY A 451 -11.64 -2.04 -32.73
C GLY A 451 -10.89 -0.85 -32.11
N PHE A 452 -11.17 -0.45 -30.88
CA PHE A 452 -10.45 0.62 -30.15
C PHE A 452 -9.88 0.09 -28.84
N GLY A 453 -8.82 -0.67 -28.91
CA GLY A 453 -8.08 -1.15 -27.75
C GLY A 453 -7.11 -0.13 -27.17
N THR A 454 -7.30 1.17 -27.40
CA THR A 454 -6.36 2.21 -26.99
C THR A 454 -6.85 3.00 -25.79
N GLU A 455 -5.95 3.29 -24.89
CA GLU A 455 -6.10 4.25 -23.80
C GLU A 455 -6.47 5.63 -24.36
N PHE A 456 -7.54 6.20 -23.82
CA PHE A 456 -8.01 7.51 -24.26
C PHE A 456 -7.74 8.54 -23.16
N LYS A 457 -6.91 9.54 -23.49
CA LYS A 457 -6.61 10.67 -22.61
C LYS A 457 -7.25 11.92 -23.13
N LEU A 458 -7.94 12.67 -22.27
CA LEU A 458 -8.52 13.95 -22.61
C LEU A 458 -7.55 15.10 -22.35
N SER A 459 -6.84 15.11 -21.23
CA SER A 459 -5.95 16.20 -20.87
C SER A 459 -4.94 16.51 -21.98
N GLY A 460 -4.86 17.79 -22.36
CA GLY A 460 -4.00 18.28 -23.44
C GLY A 460 -4.36 17.78 -24.84
N LYS A 461 -5.51 17.12 -25.02
CA LYS A 461 -5.97 16.62 -26.31
C LYS A 461 -7.04 17.52 -26.90
N THR A 462 -6.97 17.69 -28.22
CA THR A 462 -8.00 18.36 -29.00
C THR A 462 -8.96 17.33 -29.55
N ARG A 463 -10.27 17.61 -29.43
CA ARG A 463 -11.35 16.78 -29.94
C ARG A 463 -12.33 17.63 -30.70
N THR A 464 -12.77 17.10 -31.83
CA THR A 464 -13.80 17.71 -32.70
C THR A 464 -15.05 16.85 -32.66
N PHE A 465 -16.18 17.47 -32.47
CA PHE A 465 -17.50 16.83 -32.45
C PHE A 465 -18.60 17.75 -32.97
N ASP A 466 -19.68 17.16 -33.38
CA ASP A 466 -20.89 17.84 -33.89
C ASP A 466 -22.14 17.23 -33.27
N HIS A 467 -23.30 17.67 -33.68
CA HIS A 467 -24.57 17.17 -33.20
C HIS A 467 -24.78 15.67 -33.51
N SER A 468 -24.33 15.21 -34.66
CA SER A 468 -24.51 13.83 -35.13
C SER A 468 -23.44 12.89 -34.55
N ASN A 469 -22.26 13.44 -34.20
CA ASN A 469 -21.13 12.72 -33.65
C ASN A 469 -20.73 13.35 -32.30
N PRO A 470 -21.49 13.07 -31.23
CA PRO A 470 -21.18 13.59 -29.89
C PRO A 470 -19.81 13.14 -29.40
N LEU A 471 -19.11 14.02 -28.68
CA LEU A 471 -17.91 13.65 -28.01
C LEU A 471 -18.21 12.50 -27.01
N LEU A 472 -17.38 11.49 -27.04
CA LEU A 472 -17.47 10.32 -26.17
C LEU A 472 -18.71 9.42 -26.36
N SER A 473 -19.64 9.75 -27.21
CA SER A 473 -20.81 8.91 -27.49
C SER A 473 -20.43 7.50 -27.95
N SER A 474 -19.31 7.35 -28.64
CA SER A 474 -18.80 6.04 -29.10
C SER A 474 -18.38 5.11 -27.96
N PHE A 475 -18.25 5.60 -26.74
CA PHE A 475 -17.87 4.81 -25.57
C PHE A 475 -19.08 4.26 -24.81
N THR A 476 -20.25 4.81 -25.04
CA THR A 476 -21.49 4.44 -24.32
C THR A 476 -21.93 3.01 -24.55
N ASN A 477 -21.62 2.44 -25.70
CA ASN A 477 -22.07 1.11 -26.11
C ASN A 477 -21.18 -0.03 -25.58
N ALA A 478 -20.07 0.28 -24.93
CA ALA A 478 -19.12 -0.76 -24.53
C ALA A 478 -19.42 -1.39 -23.17
N GLY A 479 -20.31 -0.81 -22.37
CA GLY A 479 -20.76 -1.38 -21.08
C GLY A 479 -19.65 -1.58 -20.05
N LYS A 480 -18.45 -1.03 -20.26
CA LYS A 480 -17.29 -1.21 -19.38
C LYS A 480 -16.68 0.13 -19.04
N GLY A 481 -16.49 0.30 -17.77
CA GLY A 481 -16.15 1.53 -17.13
C GLY A 481 -14.94 2.25 -17.64
N TYR A 482 -15.16 3.48 -17.86
CA TYR A 482 -14.19 4.43 -18.33
C TYR A 482 -13.64 5.29 -17.22
N VAL A 483 -14.49 5.56 -16.24
CA VAL A 483 -14.14 6.17 -14.96
C VAL A 483 -14.82 5.36 -13.89
N GLN A 484 -14.06 4.81 -12.97
CA GLN A 484 -14.61 4.20 -11.79
C GLN A 484 -14.84 5.30 -10.77
N PHE A 485 -16.11 5.53 -10.44
CA PHE A 485 -16.46 6.48 -9.40
C PHE A 485 -16.14 5.89 -8.04
N ASP A 486 -15.67 6.77 -7.20
CA ASP A 486 -15.41 6.50 -5.81
C ASP A 486 -16.32 7.43 -5.01
N SER A 487 -17.09 6.89 -4.08
CA SER A 487 -18.03 7.64 -3.23
C SER A 487 -17.37 8.77 -2.44
N ARG A 488 -16.06 8.79 -2.36
CA ARG A 488 -15.28 9.89 -1.77
C ARG A 488 -15.35 11.18 -2.59
N TYR A 489 -15.70 11.11 -3.87
CA TYR A 489 -15.74 12.25 -4.77
C TYR A 489 -17.17 12.60 -5.12
N ASP A 490 -17.53 13.85 -4.96
CA ASP A 490 -18.87 14.38 -5.25
C ASP A 490 -18.92 15.23 -6.50
N LYS A 491 -17.78 15.49 -7.14
CA LYS A 491 -17.68 16.31 -8.35
C LYS A 491 -16.78 15.70 -9.39
N LEU A 492 -17.15 15.89 -10.65
CA LEU A 492 -16.28 15.72 -11.79
C LEU A 492 -15.95 17.10 -12.35
N VAL A 493 -14.66 17.43 -12.44
CA VAL A 493 -14.18 18.71 -12.96
C VAL A 493 -13.52 18.47 -14.32
N MET A 494 -13.93 19.24 -15.31
CA MET A 494 -13.39 19.22 -16.66
C MET A 494 -12.88 20.63 -17.01
N GLN A 495 -11.60 20.76 -17.18
CA GLN A 495 -10.99 21.98 -17.64
C GLN A 495 -10.92 21.98 -19.18
N ILE A 496 -11.30 23.09 -19.80
CA ILE A 496 -11.25 23.29 -21.23
C ILE A 496 -10.33 24.49 -21.48
N ASN A 497 -9.21 24.24 -22.14
CA ASN A 497 -8.22 25.27 -22.43
C ASN A 497 -8.69 26.18 -23.57
N SER A 498 -9.34 25.62 -24.60
CA SER A 498 -9.86 26.39 -25.71
C SER A 498 -11.04 25.69 -26.39
N VAL A 499 -11.93 26.49 -26.93
CA VAL A 499 -13.05 26.06 -27.76
C VAL A 499 -13.02 26.83 -29.07
N SER A 500 -13.07 26.10 -30.19
CA SER A 500 -13.21 26.65 -31.53
C SER A 500 -14.54 26.21 -32.16
N SER A 501 -15.26 27.16 -32.70
CA SER A 501 -16.51 26.95 -33.41
C SER A 501 -16.66 28.00 -34.51
N THR A 502 -17.36 27.62 -35.59
CA THR A 502 -17.70 28.53 -36.66
C THR A 502 -18.87 29.46 -36.32
N MET A 503 -19.52 29.20 -35.16
CA MET A 503 -20.69 29.99 -34.72
C MET A 503 -20.33 30.96 -33.60
N ASN A 504 -21.03 32.08 -33.53
CA ASN A 504 -20.83 33.07 -32.46
C ASN A 504 -21.34 32.61 -31.10
N TYR A 505 -22.43 31.83 -31.07
CA TYR A 505 -22.95 31.19 -29.87
C TYR A 505 -22.55 29.71 -29.85
N THR A 506 -22.06 29.25 -28.72
CA THR A 506 -21.49 27.91 -28.59
C THR A 506 -21.93 27.30 -27.25
N SER A 507 -22.63 26.19 -27.33
CA SER A 507 -23.04 25.43 -26.14
C SER A 507 -23.01 23.93 -26.40
N SER A 508 -23.01 23.16 -25.34
CA SER A 508 -23.02 21.72 -25.41
C SER A 508 -24.06 21.15 -24.44
N GLN A 509 -24.90 20.26 -24.94
CA GLN A 509 -25.71 19.39 -24.09
C GLN A 509 -24.78 18.36 -23.47
N THR A 510 -24.83 18.21 -22.17
CA THR A 510 -23.87 17.37 -21.44
C THR A 510 -24.60 16.38 -20.55
N THR A 511 -24.28 15.09 -20.73
CA THR A 511 -24.94 13.99 -20.05
C THR A 511 -23.92 13.07 -19.41
N LEU A 512 -24.09 12.74 -18.14
CA LEU A 512 -23.39 11.66 -17.49
C LEU A 512 -24.12 10.35 -17.79
N ILE A 513 -23.39 9.37 -18.31
CA ILE A 513 -23.85 8.01 -18.52
C ILE A 513 -23.08 7.12 -17.57
N TYR A 514 -23.76 6.37 -16.71
CA TYR A 514 -23.09 5.53 -15.74
C TYR A 514 -23.70 4.13 -15.65
N VAL A 515 -22.87 3.18 -15.29
CA VAL A 515 -23.23 1.78 -15.06
C VAL A 515 -23.03 1.49 -13.58
N ASN A 516 -24.07 1.04 -12.91
CA ASN A 516 -23.97 0.65 -11.52
C ASN A 516 -23.23 -0.70 -11.36
N GLY A 517 -22.89 -1.06 -10.13
CA GLY A 517 -22.19 -2.32 -9.82
C GLY A 517 -22.94 -3.59 -10.22
N GLN A 518 -24.22 -3.47 -10.62
CA GLN A 518 -25.08 -4.57 -11.09
C GLN A 518 -25.22 -4.59 -12.62
N GLY A 519 -24.53 -3.69 -13.32
CA GLY A 519 -24.56 -3.60 -14.78
C GLY A 519 -25.73 -2.81 -15.38
N ALA A 520 -26.58 -2.17 -14.55
CA ALA A 520 -27.66 -1.33 -15.06
C ALA A 520 -27.12 0.04 -15.51
N VAL A 521 -27.53 0.47 -16.71
CA VAL A 521 -27.17 1.77 -17.28
C VAL A 521 -28.17 2.83 -16.87
N SER A 522 -27.68 3.95 -16.39
CA SER A 522 -28.47 5.13 -16.05
C SER A 522 -27.84 6.38 -16.67
N THR A 523 -28.64 7.42 -16.86
CA THR A 523 -28.19 8.70 -17.40
C THR A 523 -28.62 9.83 -16.49
N HIS A 524 -27.77 10.87 -16.43
CA HIS A 524 -28.13 12.13 -15.80
C HIS A 524 -27.75 13.25 -16.76
N ASP A 525 -28.73 14.09 -17.07
CA ASP A 525 -28.57 15.22 -17.94
C ASP A 525 -28.22 16.47 -17.10
N TYR A 526 -27.08 17.06 -17.38
CA TYR A 526 -26.65 18.32 -16.78
C TYR A 526 -27.16 19.55 -17.53
N GLY A 527 -27.84 19.32 -18.65
CA GLY A 527 -28.36 20.38 -19.47
C GLY A 527 -27.32 21.02 -20.38
N GLU A 528 -27.62 22.24 -20.76
CA GLU A 528 -26.79 23.03 -21.67
C GLU A 528 -25.66 23.71 -20.92
N MET A 529 -24.42 23.48 -21.38
CA MET A 529 -23.22 24.12 -20.87
C MET A 529 -22.78 25.24 -21.82
N ASP A 530 -22.69 26.45 -21.31
CA ASP A 530 -22.20 27.61 -22.06
C ASP A 530 -20.69 27.52 -22.30
N LEU A 531 -20.29 27.55 -23.54
CA LEU A 531 -18.89 27.52 -23.98
C LEU A 531 -18.47 28.82 -24.69
N ASN A 532 -19.24 29.90 -24.57
CA ASN A 532 -19.00 31.16 -25.27
C ASN A 532 -17.75 31.92 -24.81
N GLN A 533 -17.26 31.64 -23.60
CA GLN A 533 -15.99 32.17 -23.08
C GLN A 533 -14.80 31.73 -23.93
N ARG A 534 -14.86 30.55 -24.55
CA ARG A 534 -13.92 29.96 -25.49
C ARG A 534 -12.53 29.63 -24.98
N GLU A 535 -12.12 30.12 -23.86
CA GLU A 535 -10.79 29.84 -23.26
C GLU A 535 -10.92 29.69 -21.75
N ASN A 536 -10.13 28.80 -21.19
CA ASN A 536 -9.98 28.59 -19.74
C ASN A 536 -11.31 28.34 -19.01
N ILE A 537 -12.18 27.53 -19.61
CA ILE A 537 -13.49 27.17 -19.06
C ILE A 537 -13.29 26.01 -18.08
N THR A 538 -13.94 26.11 -16.92
CA THR A 538 -14.01 25.01 -15.96
C THR A 538 -15.45 24.58 -15.82
N LEU A 539 -15.76 23.35 -16.25
CA LEU A 539 -17.05 22.71 -16.05
C LEU A 539 -16.99 21.83 -14.80
N VAL A 540 -17.97 22.00 -13.93
CA VAL A 540 -18.08 21.21 -12.70
C VAL A 540 -19.41 20.48 -12.71
N PHE A 541 -19.34 19.14 -12.66
CA PHE A 541 -20.51 18.27 -12.65
C PHE A 541 -20.70 17.74 -11.23
N ASP A 542 -21.83 18.07 -10.63
CA ASP A 542 -22.19 17.59 -9.30
C ASP A 542 -22.60 16.11 -9.37
N LEU A 543 -21.89 15.27 -8.61
CA LEU A 543 -22.12 13.83 -8.50
C LEU A 543 -22.82 13.46 -7.17
N SER A 544 -22.97 14.42 -6.25
CA SER A 544 -23.44 14.15 -4.87
C SER A 544 -24.90 13.65 -4.81
N GLU A 545 -25.73 14.02 -5.78
CA GLU A 545 -27.13 13.62 -5.85
C GLU A 545 -27.34 12.29 -6.59
N LYS A 546 -26.27 11.71 -7.09
CA LYS A 546 -26.31 10.45 -7.81
C LYS A 546 -26.06 9.30 -6.86
N THR A 547 -26.78 8.22 -7.04
CA THR A 547 -26.50 6.93 -6.39
C THR A 547 -25.24 6.29 -7.00
N LEU A 548 -24.16 7.05 -7.02
CA LEU A 548 -22.86 6.57 -7.43
C LEU A 548 -22.21 5.88 -6.23
N THR A 549 -22.21 4.58 -6.25
CA THR A 549 -21.51 3.75 -5.26
C THR A 549 -20.12 3.40 -5.76
N ASP A 550 -19.24 2.98 -4.85
CA ASP A 550 -17.94 2.47 -5.22
C ASP A 550 -18.07 1.36 -6.28
N GLY A 551 -17.25 1.42 -7.31
CA GLY A 551 -17.32 0.49 -8.43
C GLY A 551 -18.30 0.88 -9.55
N CYS A 552 -19.13 1.91 -9.39
CA CYS A 552 -19.83 2.49 -10.52
C CYS A 552 -18.86 3.06 -11.55
N THR A 553 -19.21 2.91 -12.80
CA THR A 553 -18.39 3.44 -13.90
C THR A 553 -19.23 4.39 -14.74
N GLY A 554 -18.62 5.46 -15.19
CA GLY A 554 -19.36 6.46 -15.93
C GLY A 554 -18.53 7.22 -16.96
N LEU A 555 -19.21 8.01 -17.74
CA LEU A 555 -18.71 8.75 -18.89
C LEU A 555 -19.50 10.02 -19.07
N ILE A 556 -18.82 11.14 -19.31
CA ILE A 556 -19.47 12.37 -19.76
C ILE A 556 -19.56 12.36 -21.29
N SER A 557 -20.79 12.50 -21.79
CA SER A 557 -21.08 12.73 -23.22
C SER A 557 -21.40 14.19 -23.44
N MET A 558 -20.79 14.79 -24.45
CA MET A 558 -21.05 16.18 -24.86
C MET A 558 -21.54 16.19 -26.31
N THR A 559 -22.65 16.86 -26.54
CA THR A 559 -23.23 17.04 -27.86
C THR A 559 -23.31 18.52 -28.22
N ASN A 560 -22.89 18.90 -29.40
CA ASN A 560 -23.07 20.26 -29.90
C ASN A 560 -24.56 20.54 -30.15
N ASN A 561 -25.09 21.54 -29.50
CA ASN A 561 -26.51 21.92 -29.66
C ASN A 561 -26.80 22.56 -31.02
N ASN A 562 -25.78 23.02 -31.71
CA ASN A 562 -25.95 23.62 -33.03
C ASN A 562 -25.75 22.57 -34.14
N TYR A 563 -26.81 22.27 -34.87
CA TYR A 563 -26.79 21.28 -35.97
C TYR A 563 -25.90 21.68 -37.14
N SER A 564 -25.59 22.95 -37.29
CA SER A 564 -24.88 23.49 -38.44
C SER A 564 -23.42 23.78 -38.18
N SER A 565 -22.92 23.47 -36.99
CA SER A 565 -21.55 23.78 -36.62
C SER A 565 -20.82 22.59 -36.01
N VAL A 566 -19.50 22.66 -36.10
CA VAL A 566 -18.57 21.73 -35.45
C VAL A 566 -17.88 22.43 -34.31
N LEU A 567 -17.80 21.75 -33.19
CA LEU A 567 -17.06 22.20 -31.99
C LEU A 567 -15.71 21.47 -31.93
N THR A 568 -14.67 22.22 -31.69
CA THR A 568 -13.35 21.67 -31.38
C THR A 568 -12.94 22.15 -30.03
N ILE A 569 -12.71 21.22 -29.11
CA ILE A 569 -12.33 21.49 -27.72
C ILE A 569 -10.91 20.95 -27.45
N THR A 570 -10.08 21.79 -26.87
CA THR A 570 -8.81 21.36 -26.28
C THR A 570 -8.99 21.28 -24.78
N PHE A 571 -8.85 20.07 -24.23
CA PHE A 571 -9.01 19.80 -22.81
C PHE A 571 -7.76 20.17 -22.01
N GLY A 572 -7.97 20.75 -20.87
CA GLY A 572 -7.02 20.78 -19.76
C GLY A 572 -7.15 19.52 -18.91
N ASP A 573 -7.02 19.67 -17.60
CA ASP A 573 -7.17 18.56 -16.67
C ASP A 573 -8.63 18.13 -16.54
N VAL A 574 -8.85 16.81 -16.48
CA VAL A 574 -10.14 16.21 -16.21
C VAL A 574 -9.97 15.28 -15.01
N TYR A 575 -10.67 15.54 -13.91
CA TYR A 575 -10.45 14.84 -12.65
C TYR A 575 -11.71 14.77 -11.80
N LEU A 576 -11.75 13.76 -10.92
CA LEU A 576 -12.73 13.71 -9.84
C LEU A 576 -12.24 14.59 -8.69
N SER A 577 -13.19 15.27 -8.06
CA SER A 577 -12.95 16.15 -6.95
C SER A 577 -13.99 15.91 -5.88
N GLY A 578 -13.59 15.94 -4.62
CA GLY A 578 -14.50 15.67 -3.54
C GLY A 578 -14.03 16.17 -2.20
N ALA A 579 -15.05 16.48 -1.41
CA ALA A 579 -14.92 17.07 -0.10
C ALA A 579 -14.66 16.05 1.01
N THR A 580 -14.62 14.75 0.74
CA THR A 580 -14.66 13.75 1.79
C THR A 580 -13.64 12.69 1.72
N GLN A 581 -12.48 13.02 1.25
CA GLN A 581 -11.36 12.16 1.55
C GLN A 581 -11.19 12.19 3.07
N PRO A 582 -11.17 11.02 3.73
CA PRO A 582 -10.35 10.99 4.92
C PRO A 582 -9.03 11.60 4.47
N TYR A 583 -8.61 12.62 5.14
CA TYR A 583 -7.21 12.99 5.04
C TYR A 583 -6.47 11.73 5.44
N SER A 584 -6.24 10.87 4.48
CA SER A 584 -5.12 10.05 4.65
C SER A 584 -4.02 11.05 4.71
N ALA A 585 -3.70 11.33 5.91
CA ALA A 585 -2.54 12.10 6.24
C ALA A 585 -1.37 11.28 5.83
N THR A 586 -1.51 11.00 4.61
CA THR A 586 -0.66 10.33 3.91
C THR A 586 0.70 10.50 4.35
N LEU A 587 1.31 9.79 4.27
CA LEU A 587 2.50 9.58 3.59
C LEU A 587 3.58 10.65 3.74
N LYS A 588 3.26 11.86 3.94
CA LYS A 588 4.12 12.88 4.53
C LYS A 588 4.30 12.71 6.03
N GLY A 589 3.44 11.92 6.69
CA GLY A 589 3.49 11.72 8.13
C GLY A 589 4.43 10.61 8.58
N ASP A 590 4.77 9.65 7.73
CA ASP A 590 5.62 8.52 8.06
C ASP A 590 7.05 8.78 7.58
N PHE A 591 7.90 9.21 8.48
CA PHE A 591 9.30 9.51 8.19
C PHE A 591 10.21 8.39 8.69
N VAL A 592 11.20 8.02 7.90
CA VAL A 592 12.26 7.10 8.30
C VAL A 592 13.55 7.88 8.35
N ALA A 593 14.11 8.08 9.54
CA ALA A 593 15.33 8.83 9.76
C ALA A 593 16.57 7.96 9.65
N ASP A 594 17.64 8.55 9.17
CA ASP A 594 19.03 8.14 9.39
C ASP A 594 19.73 9.12 10.34
N ASP A 595 20.98 8.85 10.68
CA ASP A 595 21.73 9.68 11.62
C ASP A 595 21.85 11.16 11.20
N GLY A 596 21.73 11.47 9.90
CA GLY A 596 21.86 12.83 9.37
C GLY A 596 20.55 13.63 9.35
N HIS A 597 19.39 12.99 9.49
CA HIS A 597 18.09 13.61 9.24
C HIS A 597 17.12 13.58 10.43
N VAL A 598 17.55 13.08 11.59
CA VAL A 598 16.66 12.95 12.77
C VAL A 598 16.08 14.30 13.17
N LEU A 599 16.91 15.34 13.30
CA LEU A 599 16.45 16.67 13.74
C LEU A 599 15.57 17.36 12.70
N GLU A 600 15.87 17.17 11.42
CA GLU A 600 15.04 17.68 10.32
C GLU A 600 13.63 17.10 10.41
N TYR A 601 13.51 15.78 10.58
CA TYR A 601 12.24 15.11 10.61
C TYR A 601 11.46 15.31 11.90
N THR A 602 12.12 15.45 13.03
CA THR A 602 11.44 15.77 14.30
C THR A 602 10.83 17.17 14.29
N SER A 603 11.43 18.11 13.60
CA SER A 603 10.90 19.47 13.46
C SER A 603 9.84 19.63 12.38
N ASP A 604 9.63 18.63 11.51
CA ASP A 604 8.61 18.71 10.46
C ASP A 604 7.20 18.56 11.07
N ALA A 605 6.40 19.61 10.94
CA ALA A 605 5.00 19.65 11.43
C ALA A 605 4.10 18.59 10.78
N ASN A 606 4.51 18.01 9.65
CA ASN A 606 3.77 16.94 9.00
C ASN A 606 4.16 15.55 9.49
N CYS A 607 5.21 15.41 10.29
CA CYS A 607 5.62 14.12 10.82
C CYS A 607 4.62 13.65 11.88
N THR A 608 3.88 12.59 11.60
CA THR A 608 2.98 11.93 12.56
C THR A 608 3.59 10.65 13.12
N SER A 609 4.58 10.10 12.43
CA SER A 609 5.27 8.88 12.80
C SER A 609 6.71 8.94 12.33
N LEU A 610 7.66 8.78 13.26
CA LEU A 610 9.08 8.84 12.96
C LEU A 610 9.74 7.49 13.27
N ASP A 611 10.22 6.82 12.25
CA ASP A 611 10.98 5.58 12.39
C ASP A 611 12.49 5.89 12.48
N MET A 612 13.02 5.80 13.67
CA MET A 612 14.44 5.96 13.97
C MET A 612 15.14 4.63 14.25
N THR A 613 14.50 3.50 13.94
CA THR A 613 15.08 2.17 14.25
C THR A 613 16.45 1.91 13.60
N LYS A 614 16.83 2.72 12.62
CA LYS A 614 18.14 2.65 11.93
C LYS A 614 19.15 3.69 12.39
N VAL A 615 18.76 4.57 13.30
CA VAL A 615 19.62 5.63 13.81
C VAL A 615 20.60 5.01 14.81
N THR A 616 21.88 5.26 14.61
CA THR A 616 22.93 4.73 15.48
C THR A 616 23.31 5.71 16.60
N ASN A 617 23.12 7.01 16.36
CA ASN A 617 23.41 8.09 17.29
C ASN A 617 22.14 8.90 17.58
N LEU A 618 21.35 8.45 18.54
CA LEU A 618 20.17 9.18 18.96
C LEU A 618 20.55 10.52 19.61
N PRO A 619 19.95 11.65 19.20
CA PRO A 619 20.12 12.92 19.89
C PRO A 619 19.68 12.80 21.35
N LYS A 620 20.38 13.46 22.25
CA LYS A 620 19.99 13.51 23.67
C LYS A 620 18.76 14.37 23.94
N GLU A 621 18.53 15.33 23.07
CA GLU A 621 17.37 16.23 23.14
C GLU A 621 16.70 16.26 21.75
N PHE A 622 15.37 16.10 21.75
CA PHE A 622 14.55 16.21 20.56
C PHE A 622 13.69 17.48 20.65
N PRO A 623 13.62 18.27 19.59
CA PRO A 623 12.63 19.33 19.48
C PRO A 623 11.27 18.72 19.14
N TRP A 624 10.82 17.79 19.97
CA TRP A 624 9.61 17.01 19.77
C TRP A 624 8.50 17.58 20.63
N GLU A 625 7.63 18.36 20.03
CA GLU A 625 6.38 18.71 20.67
C GLU A 625 5.44 17.52 20.60
N ASN A 626 4.96 17.14 21.76
CA ASN A 626 4.29 15.86 22.00
C ASN A 626 2.93 15.78 21.37
N GLY A 627 2.50 16.17 20.35
CA GLY A 627 1.20 15.85 19.72
C GLY A 627 0.92 14.33 19.73
N ASN A 628 -0.02 13.87 18.96
CA ASN A 628 -0.32 12.43 18.85
C ASN A 628 0.71 11.69 17.99
N ARG A 629 1.95 12.11 18.01
CA ARG A 629 3.04 11.60 17.18
C ARG A 629 3.65 10.34 17.81
N ILE A 630 4.08 9.40 16.98
CA ILE A 630 4.69 8.14 17.41
C ILE A 630 6.14 8.08 16.95
N ILE A 631 7.04 7.67 17.84
CA ILE A 631 8.46 7.48 17.54
C ILE A 631 8.81 6.00 17.68
N TYR A 632 9.41 5.42 16.65
CA TYR A 632 9.98 4.07 16.71
C TYR A 632 11.50 4.18 16.87
N VAL A 633 12.05 3.55 17.91
CA VAL A 633 13.47 3.67 18.26
C VAL A 633 14.22 2.35 18.08
N PRO A 634 15.57 2.37 17.98
CA PRO A 634 16.36 1.16 18.06
C PRO A 634 16.09 0.39 19.33
N VAL A 635 16.05 -0.94 19.25
CA VAL A 635 15.78 -1.82 20.40
C VAL A 635 16.77 -1.56 21.52
N GLY A 636 16.27 -1.28 22.71
CA GLY A 636 17.09 -1.01 23.91
C GLY A 636 17.75 0.36 23.90
N SER A 637 17.22 1.31 23.14
CA SER A 637 17.77 2.68 23.06
C SER A 637 17.77 3.45 24.37
N GLY A 638 16.89 3.07 25.31
CA GLY A 638 16.73 3.75 26.59
C GLY A 638 16.14 5.16 26.51
N LEU A 639 15.55 5.53 25.37
CA LEU A 639 14.88 6.82 25.19
C LEU A 639 13.55 6.80 25.96
N ASP A 640 13.47 7.57 27.04
CA ASP A 640 12.32 7.65 27.94
C ASP A 640 11.52 8.95 27.66
N ILE A 641 10.79 8.93 26.57
CA ILE A 641 9.79 9.97 26.25
C ILE A 641 8.47 9.29 25.86
N GLU A 642 7.36 9.99 26.11
CA GLU A 642 6.03 9.51 25.74
C GLU A 642 5.92 9.21 24.23
N ASN A 643 5.03 8.31 23.89
CA ASN A 643 4.77 7.89 22.51
C ASN A 643 5.99 7.25 21.80
N THR A 644 6.93 6.73 22.57
CA THR A 644 8.10 6.01 22.04
C THR A 644 7.82 4.51 22.00
N VAL A 645 8.07 3.90 20.85
CA VAL A 645 7.93 2.46 20.61
C VAL A 645 9.30 1.82 20.51
N ASP A 646 9.66 1.02 21.51
CA ASP A 646 10.83 0.17 21.53
C ASP A 646 10.38 -1.30 21.39
N ASN A 647 10.94 -2.01 20.42
CA ASN A 647 10.62 -3.42 20.15
C ASN A 647 9.11 -3.72 20.15
N LYS A 648 8.32 -2.93 19.43
CA LYS A 648 6.85 -3.03 19.35
C LYS A 648 6.10 -2.74 20.66
N VAL A 649 6.74 -2.19 21.66
CA VAL A 649 6.12 -1.82 22.92
C VAL A 649 6.27 -0.33 23.15
N CYS A 650 5.18 0.34 23.48
CA CYS A 650 5.15 1.70 23.98
C CYS A 650 4.85 1.65 25.49
N ALA A 651 5.78 2.08 26.33
CA ALA A 651 5.56 2.07 27.77
C ALA A 651 4.43 3.02 28.16
N ASN A 652 4.46 4.25 27.65
CA ASN A 652 3.51 5.31 27.94
C ASN A 652 3.02 5.96 26.64
N LEU A 653 1.80 5.63 26.25
CA LEU A 653 1.11 6.27 25.10
C LEU A 653 0.23 7.41 25.62
N SER A 654 0.55 8.64 25.19
CA SER A 654 -0.21 9.83 25.56
C SER A 654 -0.82 10.48 24.32
N LEU A 655 -2.14 10.44 24.22
CA LEU A 655 -2.89 11.01 23.10
C LEU A 655 -3.88 12.06 23.61
N SER A 656 -4.23 13.01 22.74
CA SER A 656 -5.23 14.02 23.07
C SER A 656 -6.08 14.40 21.85
N ALA A 657 -7.30 14.85 22.12
CA ALA A 657 -8.21 15.32 21.08
C ALA A 657 -7.67 16.56 20.34
N THR A 658 -6.72 17.28 20.94
CA THR A 658 -6.10 18.49 20.38
C THR A 658 -4.68 18.27 19.87
N GLY A 659 -4.12 17.08 20.08
CA GLY A 659 -2.72 16.76 19.76
C GLY A 659 -2.41 16.53 18.26
N GLY A 660 -3.38 16.78 17.39
CA GLY A 660 -3.22 16.56 15.97
C GLY A 660 -3.58 15.14 15.53
N GLN A 661 -3.19 14.80 14.32
CA GLN A 661 -3.51 13.51 13.70
C GLN A 661 -2.77 12.36 14.39
N PHE A 662 -3.44 11.21 14.49
CA PHE A 662 -2.85 9.99 15.00
C PHE A 662 -2.73 8.95 13.88
N ARG A 663 -1.49 8.62 13.56
CA ARG A 663 -1.21 7.65 12.50
C ARG A 663 0.11 6.91 12.76
N PRO A 664 0.07 5.81 13.51
CA PRO A 664 1.25 4.99 13.71
C PRO A 664 1.62 4.27 12.40
N ALA A 665 2.89 4.30 12.02
CA ALA A 665 3.40 3.60 10.84
C ALA A 665 3.38 2.07 11.01
N LYS A 666 3.45 1.59 12.25
CA LYS A 666 3.47 0.17 12.58
C LYS A 666 2.63 -0.07 13.83
N ALA A 667 1.98 -1.22 13.91
CA ALA A 667 1.28 -1.64 15.12
C ALA A 667 2.27 -1.88 16.29
N PHE A 668 1.81 -1.58 17.50
CA PHE A 668 2.57 -1.80 18.74
C PHE A 668 1.62 -2.07 19.90
N THR A 669 2.17 -2.47 21.05
CA THR A 669 1.41 -2.64 22.29
C THR A 669 1.70 -1.48 23.23
N ALA A 670 0.67 -0.76 23.66
CA ALA A 670 0.77 0.22 24.72
C ALA A 670 0.61 -0.46 26.08
N GLN A 671 1.60 -0.34 26.96
CA GLN A 671 1.52 -0.89 28.33
C GLN A 671 0.63 0.00 29.19
N GLN A 672 0.80 1.29 29.06
CA GLN A 672 -0.10 2.30 29.61
C GLN A 672 -0.49 3.25 28.47
N ALA A 673 -1.76 3.59 28.40
CA ALA A 673 -2.29 4.53 27.43
C ALA A 673 -3.23 5.51 28.10
N CYS A 674 -3.17 6.76 27.69
CA CYS A 674 -4.14 7.78 28.09
C CYS A 674 -4.58 8.61 26.87
N PHE A 675 -5.83 9.10 26.96
CA PHE A 675 -6.40 10.00 25.99
C PHE A 675 -7.09 11.14 26.70
N SER A 676 -6.64 12.38 26.49
CA SER A 676 -7.20 13.55 27.12
C SER A 676 -8.15 14.28 26.18
N VAL A 677 -9.28 14.72 26.72
CA VAL A 677 -10.31 15.42 25.97
C VAL A 677 -11.11 16.36 26.87
N ASN A 678 -11.43 17.54 26.37
CA ASN A 678 -12.39 18.42 27.03
C ASN A 678 -13.82 18.11 26.55
N VAL A 679 -14.75 17.92 27.45
CA VAL A 679 -16.15 17.56 27.18
C VAL A 679 -17.06 18.59 27.81
N GLU A 680 -18.01 19.10 27.05
CA GLU A 680 -19.09 19.99 27.50
C GLU A 680 -20.42 19.33 27.22
N GLY A 681 -20.87 18.47 28.14
CA GLY A 681 -22.05 17.65 27.99
C GLY A 681 -21.75 16.32 27.35
N TYR A 682 -21.82 16.23 26.04
CA TYR A 682 -21.57 14.99 25.30
C TYR A 682 -20.53 15.19 24.19
N ARG A 683 -19.72 14.15 23.98
CA ARG A 683 -18.78 14.08 22.86
C ARG A 683 -18.73 12.69 22.26
N LEU A 684 -18.84 12.58 20.96
CA LEU A 684 -18.76 11.32 20.24
C LEU A 684 -17.32 11.11 19.75
N LEU A 685 -16.71 10.00 20.14
CA LEU A 685 -15.28 9.75 20.01
C LEU A 685 -14.99 8.33 19.53
N THR A 686 -13.76 8.13 19.03
CA THR A 686 -13.13 6.84 18.84
C THR A 686 -11.67 6.92 19.30
N ILE A 687 -11.16 5.86 19.95
CA ILE A 687 -9.76 5.79 20.42
C ILE A 687 -9.11 4.47 20.01
N PRO A 688 -7.75 4.42 19.86
CA PRO A 688 -7.07 3.27 19.29
C PRO A 688 -6.67 2.19 20.29
N PHE A 689 -7.10 2.27 21.54
CA PHE A 689 -6.81 1.29 22.60
C PHE A 689 -8.03 1.07 23.50
N ASN A 690 -8.04 -0.05 24.21
CA ASN A 690 -9.11 -0.30 25.20
C ASN A 690 -8.95 0.61 26.40
N ALA A 691 -10.02 1.26 26.82
CA ALA A 691 -9.98 2.24 27.91
C ALA A 691 -11.15 2.09 28.89
N VAL A 692 -11.01 2.77 30.04
CA VAL A 692 -12.07 2.97 31.00
C VAL A 692 -12.27 4.48 31.22
N ALA A 693 -13.51 4.87 31.45
CA ALA A 693 -13.85 6.23 31.80
C ALA A 693 -13.55 6.48 33.30
N PRO A 694 -13.04 7.66 33.67
CA PRO A 694 -12.87 8.04 35.08
C PRO A 694 -14.22 8.29 35.75
N ALA A 695 -14.25 8.38 37.06
CA ALA A 695 -15.47 8.53 37.86
C ALA A 695 -16.27 9.84 37.55
N ASN A 696 -15.64 10.84 36.96
CA ASN A 696 -16.27 12.10 36.54
C ASN A 696 -16.86 12.06 35.12
N ALA A 697 -16.84 10.90 34.46
CA ALA A 697 -17.38 10.73 33.12
C ALA A 697 -18.17 9.42 33.01
N LYS A 698 -19.12 9.40 32.06
CA LYS A 698 -19.85 8.18 31.70
C LYS A 698 -19.67 7.90 30.22
N ALA A 699 -19.48 6.64 29.89
CA ALA A 699 -19.35 6.21 28.50
C ALA A 699 -20.57 5.37 28.06
N TYR A 700 -20.96 5.53 26.82
CA TYR A 700 -22.07 4.78 26.22
C TYR A 700 -21.62 4.20 24.87
N SER A 701 -21.97 2.96 24.62
CA SER A 701 -21.96 2.41 23.27
C SER A 701 -23.13 2.97 22.48
N ILE A 702 -22.95 3.06 21.17
CA ILE A 702 -23.99 3.50 20.24
C ILE A 702 -24.15 2.42 19.16
N ASP A 703 -25.37 1.92 19.01
CA ASP A 703 -25.68 0.93 18.00
C ASP A 703 -26.07 1.58 16.64
N PRO A 704 -26.21 0.81 15.56
CA PRO A 704 -26.63 1.34 14.24
C PRO A 704 -28.00 2.03 14.23
N ASP A 705 -28.87 1.69 15.18
CA ASP A 705 -30.19 2.31 15.36
C ASP A 705 -30.14 3.54 16.29
N LEU A 706 -28.94 3.97 16.67
CA LEU A 706 -28.61 5.11 17.51
C LEU A 706 -29.06 4.96 18.97
N ASN A 707 -29.32 3.75 19.46
CA ASN A 707 -29.59 3.51 20.87
C ASN A 707 -28.31 3.56 21.69
N LEU A 708 -28.41 4.17 22.85
CA LEU A 708 -27.31 4.30 23.81
C LEU A 708 -27.40 3.27 24.92
N SER A 709 -26.31 2.59 25.22
CA SER A 709 -26.18 1.69 26.35
C SER A 709 -24.95 2.03 27.18
N PRO A 710 -25.06 2.20 28.52
CA PRO A 710 -23.89 2.46 29.35
C PRO A 710 -22.84 1.35 29.23
N ILE A 711 -21.57 1.74 29.23
CA ILE A 711 -20.43 0.80 29.16
C ILE A 711 -19.39 1.18 30.21
N ASP A 712 -18.85 0.15 30.92
CA ASP A 712 -17.74 0.34 31.85
C ASP A 712 -16.38 0.26 31.19
N SER A 713 -16.31 -0.36 30.01
CA SER A 713 -15.09 -0.50 29.22
C SER A 713 -15.35 -0.03 27.79
N ILE A 714 -14.45 0.78 27.27
CA ILE A 714 -14.47 1.36 25.94
C ILE A 714 -13.56 0.50 25.06
N PRO A 715 -14.11 -0.27 24.10
CA PRO A 715 -13.28 -1.08 23.20
C PRO A 715 -12.48 -0.20 22.23
N ALA A 716 -11.26 -0.62 21.91
CA ALA A 716 -10.43 0.03 20.89
C ALA A 716 -11.18 0.11 19.55
N HIS A 717 -10.95 1.18 18.82
CA HIS A 717 -11.49 1.44 17.47
C HIS A 717 -13.03 1.44 17.39
N THR A 718 -13.74 1.51 18.49
CA THR A 718 -15.18 1.50 18.53
C THR A 718 -15.69 2.90 18.84
N PRO A 719 -16.60 3.49 18.05
CA PRO A 719 -17.25 4.74 18.37
C PRO A 719 -18.04 4.65 19.67
N PHE A 720 -17.92 5.64 20.52
CA PHE A 720 -18.62 5.75 21.79
C PHE A 720 -18.99 7.19 22.12
N LEU A 721 -20.06 7.36 22.88
CA LEU A 721 -20.45 8.67 23.40
C LEU A 721 -19.90 8.84 24.82
N LEU A 722 -19.25 9.97 25.07
CA LEU A 722 -18.74 10.35 26.38
C LEU A 722 -19.58 11.49 26.95
N GLU A 723 -20.08 11.33 28.18
CA GLU A 723 -20.82 12.32 28.97
C GLU A 723 -19.93 12.84 30.08
N ALA A 724 -19.61 14.11 30.07
CA ALA A 724 -18.82 14.74 31.12
C ALA A 724 -18.90 16.28 31.07
N GLN A 725 -18.30 16.92 32.09
CA GLN A 725 -18.11 18.37 32.11
C GLN A 725 -16.66 18.68 32.47
N GLY A 726 -15.94 19.30 31.54
CA GLY A 726 -14.53 19.65 31.70
C GLY A 726 -13.57 18.61 31.14
N GLU A 727 -12.36 18.60 31.62
CA GLU A 727 -11.31 17.70 31.13
C GLU A 727 -11.52 16.27 31.64
N VAL A 728 -11.42 15.33 30.71
CA VAL A 728 -11.49 13.88 30.93
C VAL A 728 -10.24 13.21 30.43
N VAL A 729 -9.66 12.32 31.22
CA VAL A 729 -8.56 11.46 30.80
C VAL A 729 -9.03 10.00 30.85
N LEU A 730 -9.19 9.41 29.67
CA LEU A 730 -9.45 7.98 29.52
C LEU A 730 -8.13 7.24 29.65
N THR A 731 -8.12 6.16 30.44
CA THR A 731 -6.90 5.37 30.67
C THR A 731 -7.09 3.94 30.24
N GLY A 732 -6.04 3.30 29.77
CA GLY A 732 -6.12 1.95 29.31
C GLY A 732 -4.79 1.35 28.84
N SER A 733 -4.86 0.35 28.00
CA SER A 733 -3.72 -0.35 27.43
C SER A 733 -4.14 -1.22 26.23
N GLY A 734 -3.20 -1.86 25.56
CA GLY A 734 -3.47 -2.87 24.56
C GLY A 734 -2.80 -2.63 23.22
N ASN A 735 -3.20 -3.42 22.23
CA ASN A 735 -2.67 -3.29 20.88
C ASN A 735 -3.18 -2.02 20.21
N VAL A 736 -2.27 -1.28 19.62
CA VAL A 736 -2.52 -0.02 18.93
C VAL A 736 -2.11 -0.17 17.48
N SER A 737 -3.02 0.13 16.59
CA SER A 737 -2.78 0.18 15.15
C SER A 737 -3.53 1.36 14.55
N TYR A 738 -3.06 1.83 13.41
CA TYR A 738 -3.85 2.74 12.62
C TYR A 738 -5.03 1.97 12.01
N TYR A 739 -6.22 2.50 12.17
CA TYR A 739 -7.42 1.96 11.61
C TYR A 739 -8.17 3.03 10.83
N SER A 740 -8.39 2.80 9.54
CA SER A 740 -8.95 3.83 8.66
C SER A 740 -10.47 3.95 8.73
N SER A 741 -11.16 2.99 9.26
CA SER A 741 -12.62 3.01 9.37
C SER A 741 -13.15 1.94 10.32
N PRO A 742 -13.63 2.30 11.48
CA PRO A 742 -14.45 1.40 12.27
C PRO A 742 -15.92 1.50 11.77
N MET A 743 -16.41 0.56 11.43
CA MET A 743 -16.98 -0.63 11.47
C MET A 743 -18.46 -0.80 11.57
N THR A 744 -19.32 0.20 11.46
CA THR A 744 -20.68 0.03 10.98
C THR A 744 -20.85 0.89 9.74
N ASN A 745 -21.66 0.48 8.79
CA ASN A 745 -21.93 1.28 7.59
C ASN A 745 -22.51 2.67 7.89
N VAL A 746 -22.91 2.92 9.13
CA VAL A 746 -23.64 4.12 9.57
C VAL A 746 -22.74 5.04 10.42
N ILE A 747 -21.95 4.52 11.36
CA ILE A 747 -21.17 5.29 12.33
C ILE A 747 -19.69 5.12 12.05
N ARG A 748 -18.97 6.21 11.84
CA ARG A 748 -17.56 6.21 11.41
C ARG A 748 -16.71 7.09 12.29
N GLY A 749 -15.69 6.51 12.92
CA GLY A 749 -14.66 7.23 13.64
C GLY A 749 -13.46 7.54 12.76
N VAL A 750 -12.66 8.56 13.12
CA VAL A 750 -11.47 8.95 12.36
C VAL A 750 -10.31 9.29 13.28
N TYR A 751 -9.09 8.96 12.88
CA TYR A 751 -7.87 9.33 13.60
C TYR A 751 -7.10 10.48 12.94
N CYS A 752 -7.53 10.86 11.75
CA CYS A 752 -7.03 12.00 11.03
C CYS A 752 -8.19 12.94 10.75
N SER A 753 -7.89 14.22 10.55
CA SER A 753 -8.92 15.17 10.15
C SER A 753 -9.50 14.78 8.79
N ILE A 754 -10.82 14.86 8.67
CA ILE A 754 -11.52 14.64 7.41
C ILE A 754 -12.42 15.82 7.10
N GLU A 755 -12.75 15.98 5.85
CA GLU A 755 -13.82 16.84 5.41
C GLU A 755 -15.13 16.05 5.35
N LEU A 756 -16.13 16.55 6.05
CA LEU A 756 -17.49 16.02 6.04
C LEU A 756 -18.25 16.50 4.83
N ARG A 757 -19.11 15.64 4.27
CA ARG A 757 -19.99 15.96 3.16
C ARG A 757 -21.26 16.68 3.62
N LYS A 758 -21.85 17.40 2.69
CA LYS A 758 -23.28 17.72 2.80
C LYS A 758 -24.07 16.41 2.93
N GLY A 759 -24.79 16.27 4.02
CA GLY A 759 -25.56 15.08 4.33
C GLY A 759 -24.97 14.17 5.41
N ASP A 760 -23.67 14.29 5.75
CA ASP A 760 -23.11 13.65 6.92
C ASP A 760 -23.67 14.28 8.20
N TYR A 761 -23.66 13.53 9.30
CA TYR A 761 -24.19 14.00 10.57
C TYR A 761 -23.09 13.99 11.62
N ILE A 762 -23.06 15.02 12.44
CA ILE A 762 -22.20 15.10 13.63
C ILE A 762 -23.03 15.36 14.88
N LEU A 763 -22.49 14.91 16.02
CA LEU A 763 -23.09 15.22 17.29
C LEU A 763 -23.09 16.74 17.56
N GLY A 764 -24.20 17.26 17.97
CA GLY A 764 -24.36 18.67 18.34
C GLY A 764 -25.57 18.93 19.21
N TYR A 765 -25.66 20.14 19.73
CA TYR A 765 -26.76 20.60 20.56
C TYR A 765 -27.64 21.60 19.79
N GLN A 766 -28.91 21.30 19.63
CA GLN A 766 -29.84 22.14 18.89
C GLN A 766 -31.23 22.05 19.52
N ASN A 767 -31.96 23.14 19.56
CA ASN A 767 -33.33 23.23 20.08
C ASN A 767 -33.48 22.67 21.50
N GLY A 768 -32.50 22.86 22.38
CA GLY A 768 -32.56 22.41 23.76
C GLY A 768 -32.23 20.96 24.00
N GLN A 769 -31.76 20.20 22.98
CA GLN A 769 -31.44 18.80 23.13
C GLN A 769 -30.19 18.41 22.30
N TRP A 770 -29.54 17.32 22.72
CA TRP A 770 -28.45 16.73 21.98
C TRP A 770 -28.97 15.79 20.89
N GLY A 771 -28.28 15.77 19.76
CA GLY A 771 -28.62 14.94 18.64
C GLY A 771 -27.60 15.05 17.52
N PHE A 772 -27.92 14.47 16.39
CA PHE A 772 -27.07 14.48 15.22
C PHE A 772 -27.56 15.54 14.23
N ILE A 773 -26.70 16.49 13.92
CA ILE A 773 -26.98 17.63 13.04
C ILE A 773 -26.44 17.30 11.66
N ARG A 774 -27.32 17.39 10.67
CA ARG A 774 -26.98 17.18 9.26
C ARG A 774 -26.12 18.32 8.75
N GLN A 775 -25.02 18.00 8.12
CA GLN A 775 -24.15 18.99 7.50
C GLN A 775 -24.81 19.53 6.22
N THR A 776 -24.99 20.84 6.17
CA THR A 776 -25.55 21.55 5.00
C THR A 776 -24.46 22.09 4.07
N SER A 777 -23.25 22.21 4.58
CA SER A 777 -22.04 22.61 3.86
C SER A 777 -20.86 21.77 4.32
N PRO A 778 -19.79 21.66 3.53
CA PRO A 778 -18.57 21.02 3.95
C PRO A 778 -18.01 21.61 5.24
N SER A 779 -17.56 20.75 6.15
CA SER A 779 -16.94 21.11 7.41
C SER A 779 -15.83 20.12 7.76
N VAL A 780 -14.91 20.49 8.65
CA VAL A 780 -13.79 19.62 9.04
C VAL A 780 -14.11 18.92 10.35
N LEU A 781 -14.03 17.57 10.35
CA LEU A 781 -14.04 16.77 11.56
C LEU A 781 -12.59 16.50 11.99
N GLY A 782 -12.24 16.87 13.21
CA GLY A 782 -10.92 16.65 13.76
C GLY A 782 -10.62 15.19 14.09
N PRO A 783 -9.35 14.87 14.41
CA PRO A 783 -8.93 13.53 14.83
C PRO A 783 -9.73 13.03 16.03
N PHE A 784 -9.89 11.71 16.10
CA PHE A 784 -10.70 11.00 17.12
C PHE A 784 -12.19 11.32 17.09
N GLY A 785 -12.63 12.16 16.16
CA GLY A 785 -14.03 12.46 15.95
C GLY A 785 -14.77 11.31 15.30
N VAL A 786 -16.10 11.38 15.37
CA VAL A 786 -17.02 10.40 14.79
C VAL A 786 -18.13 11.15 14.04
N TYR A 787 -18.49 10.64 12.89
CA TYR A 787 -19.61 11.11 12.09
C TYR A 787 -20.51 9.97 11.68
N LEU A 788 -21.73 10.29 11.24
CA LEU A 788 -22.72 9.32 10.83
C LEU A 788 -23.16 9.57 9.39
N GLN A 789 -23.46 8.47 8.69
CA GLN A 789 -24.08 8.48 7.36
C GLN A 789 -25.45 7.83 7.44
N LEU A 790 -26.45 8.67 7.75
CA LEU A 790 -27.82 8.23 7.90
C LEU A 790 -28.58 8.28 6.57
N ALA A 791 -29.51 7.36 6.39
CA ALA A 791 -30.45 7.39 5.26
C ALA A 791 -31.50 8.52 5.40
N SER A 792 -31.68 9.07 6.62
CA SER A 792 -32.58 10.19 6.88
C SER A 792 -32.15 11.45 6.15
N GLN A 793 -33.15 12.27 5.80
CA GLN A 793 -32.96 13.63 5.25
C GLN A 793 -33.25 14.73 6.29
N ASP A 794 -33.57 14.31 7.53
CA ASP A 794 -33.88 15.26 8.61
C ASP A 794 -32.66 16.13 8.94
N GLU A 795 -32.87 17.40 9.21
CA GLU A 795 -31.81 18.31 9.60
C GLU A 795 -31.22 17.98 10.98
N PHE A 796 -32.02 17.36 11.84
CA PHE A 796 -31.66 16.99 13.19
C PHE A 796 -32.31 15.66 13.59
N VAL A 797 -31.48 14.73 14.09
CA VAL A 797 -31.90 13.42 14.63
C VAL A 797 -31.59 13.38 16.12
N PRO A 798 -32.59 13.40 17.02
CA PRO A 798 -32.34 13.42 18.46
C PRO A 798 -31.62 12.14 18.92
N LEU A 799 -30.78 12.28 19.96
CA LEU A 799 -30.25 11.10 20.69
C LEU A 799 -31.41 10.34 21.32
N GLN A 800 -31.47 9.04 21.04
CA GLN A 800 -32.47 8.14 21.65
C GLN A 800 -31.86 7.47 22.89
N GLY A 801 -32.65 7.31 23.96
CA GLY A 801 -32.27 6.67 25.23
C GLY A 801 -32.61 7.53 26.45
N ASN A 802 -32.52 6.94 27.64
CA ASN A 802 -32.76 7.62 28.93
C ASN A 802 -31.58 8.57 29.28
N VAL A 803 -31.25 9.45 28.38
CA VAL A 803 -30.33 10.56 28.66
C VAL A 803 -31.20 11.61 29.37
N LEU A 804 -31.08 11.68 30.68
CA LEU A 804 -31.78 12.71 31.46
C LEU A 804 -31.35 14.07 30.91
N PRO A 805 -32.29 15.00 30.69
CA PRO A 805 -31.94 16.35 30.31
C PRO A 805 -30.99 16.91 31.36
N VAL A 806 -29.78 17.29 30.95
CA VAL A 806 -28.91 18.08 31.83
C VAL A 806 -29.70 19.29 32.22
N SER A 807 -30.09 19.35 33.49
CA SER A 807 -30.82 20.48 34.07
C SER A 807 -30.04 21.73 33.73
N SER A 808 -30.73 22.65 33.08
CA SER A 808 -30.27 23.94 32.60
C SER A 808 -29.33 24.64 33.56
N ILE A 809 -28.02 24.48 33.33
CA ILE A 809 -27.06 25.49 33.75
C ILE A 809 -27.13 26.53 32.65
N LEU A 810 -27.73 27.70 32.94
CA LEU A 810 -27.69 28.87 32.10
C LEU A 810 -26.23 29.17 31.75
N LEU A 811 -25.80 28.77 30.57
CA LEU A 811 -24.59 29.29 29.97
C LEU A 811 -24.85 30.72 29.61
N ASP A 812 -24.30 31.60 30.43
CA ASP A 812 -24.12 33.02 30.08
C ASP A 812 -23.24 33.04 28.82
N ARG A 813 -23.89 33.18 27.67
CA ARG A 813 -23.25 33.30 26.37
C ARG A 813 -22.55 34.64 26.29
N GLN A 814 -21.38 34.76 26.87
CA GLN A 814 -20.40 35.66 26.27
C GLN A 814 -19.87 34.94 25.03
N GLU A 815 -20.31 35.38 23.87
CA GLU A 815 -19.72 34.96 22.58
C GLU A 815 -18.24 35.31 22.61
N ARG A 816 -17.40 34.36 22.98
CA ARG A 816 -15.97 34.44 22.70
C ARG A 816 -15.80 34.23 21.22
N LYS A 817 -15.59 35.31 20.48
CA LYS A 817 -15.15 35.26 19.09
C LYS A 817 -13.86 34.51 19.03
N VAL A 818 -13.89 33.29 18.48
CA VAL A 818 -12.67 32.51 18.25
C VAL A 818 -11.96 33.13 17.05
N VAL A 819 -10.78 33.65 17.28
CA VAL A 819 -9.94 34.26 16.24
C VAL A 819 -8.89 33.27 15.83
N TYR A 820 -8.81 32.99 14.56
CA TYR A 820 -7.78 32.12 13.99
C TYR A 820 -6.72 32.94 13.26
N ASP A 821 -5.46 32.56 13.34
CA ASP A 821 -4.43 33.09 12.45
C ASP A 821 -4.56 32.46 11.04
N ILE A 822 -3.72 32.95 10.12
CA ILE A 822 -3.77 32.50 8.71
C ILE A 822 -3.43 31.01 8.54
N ASP A 823 -2.79 30.39 9.53
CA ASP A 823 -2.41 28.98 9.56
C ASP A 823 -3.49 28.10 10.20
N GLY A 824 -4.65 28.69 10.57
CA GLY A 824 -5.79 27.98 11.15
C GLY A 824 -5.64 27.64 12.63
N ARG A 825 -4.69 28.25 13.35
CA ARG A 825 -4.51 28.09 14.80
C ARG A 825 -5.41 29.07 15.56
N VAL A 826 -5.97 28.60 16.66
CA VAL A 826 -6.71 29.44 17.57
C VAL A 826 -5.77 30.49 18.18
N ASN A 827 -6.08 31.77 17.98
CA ASN A 827 -5.29 32.86 18.53
C ASN A 827 -5.93 33.34 19.84
N ASP A 828 -5.23 33.17 20.95
CA ASP A 828 -5.70 33.59 22.29
C ASP A 828 -5.70 35.12 22.53
N GLY A 829 -5.38 35.90 21.51
CA GLY A 829 -5.37 37.35 21.61
C GLY A 829 -4.09 37.97 22.18
N THR A 830 -3.08 37.17 22.52
CA THR A 830 -1.84 37.67 23.16
C THR A 830 -0.75 38.11 22.19
N SER A 831 -0.91 37.87 20.88
CA SER A 831 0.08 38.20 19.85
C SER A 831 0.10 39.70 19.55
N THR A 832 1.25 40.34 19.71
CA THR A 832 1.49 41.78 19.48
C THR A 832 1.88 42.14 18.04
N HIS A 833 1.81 41.18 17.10
CA HIS A 833 2.29 41.39 15.72
C HIS A 833 1.12 41.76 14.78
N GLN A 834 1.42 42.67 13.85
CA GLN A 834 0.52 43.01 12.74
C GLN A 834 0.38 41.78 11.81
N GLY A 835 -0.87 41.37 11.50
CA GLY A 835 -1.09 40.23 10.62
C GLY A 835 -2.53 40.13 10.11
N ILE A 836 -2.74 39.26 9.12
CA ILE A 836 -4.07 38.97 8.62
C ILE A 836 -4.64 37.84 9.49
N ARG A 837 -5.86 38.03 9.98
CA ARG A 837 -6.61 37.08 10.80
C ARG A 837 -7.95 36.76 10.15
N ILE A 838 -8.50 35.61 10.45
CA ILE A 838 -9.84 35.20 10.02
C ILE A 838 -10.76 35.38 11.20
N ILE A 839 -11.70 36.32 11.08
CA ILE A 839 -12.73 36.59 12.09
C ILE A 839 -14.08 36.43 11.40
N ASP A 840 -14.91 35.53 11.94
CA ASP A 840 -16.22 35.18 11.36
C ASP A 840 -16.14 34.80 9.86
N GLY A 841 -15.11 33.99 9.50
CA GLY A 841 -14.90 33.57 8.11
C GLY A 841 -14.39 34.63 7.14
N LYS A 842 -14.09 35.87 7.62
CA LYS A 842 -13.56 36.97 6.79
C LYS A 842 -12.11 37.28 7.14
N LYS A 843 -11.29 37.53 6.13
CA LYS A 843 -9.92 38.01 6.33
C LYS A 843 -9.91 39.44 6.80
N VAL A 844 -9.35 39.70 7.97
CA VAL A 844 -9.25 41.01 8.58
C VAL A 844 -7.80 41.32 8.89
N LEU A 845 -7.32 42.47 8.44
CA LEU A 845 -6.00 42.96 8.83
C LEU A 845 -6.11 43.58 10.24
N VAL A 846 -5.42 43.01 11.20
CA VAL A 846 -5.37 43.51 12.56
C VAL A 846 -4.08 44.30 12.75
N THR A 847 -4.20 45.58 13.00
CA THR A 847 -3.10 46.45 13.40
C THR A 847 -3.08 46.56 14.92
N PRO A 848 -1.93 46.54 15.58
CA PRO A 848 -1.86 46.76 17.02
C PRO A 848 -2.40 48.16 17.35
N THR A 849 -3.34 48.21 18.26
CA THR A 849 -3.68 49.50 18.95
C THR A 849 -2.55 49.80 19.92
N ARG A 850 -1.97 50.99 19.77
CA ARG A 850 -0.96 51.50 20.68
C ARG A 850 -1.50 51.71 22.09
#